data_44e7db65d797fe46ce68459b9ea45ca4
#
_entry.id   44e7db65d797fe46ce68459b9ea45ca4
#
_cell.length_a   1.000
_cell.length_b   1.000
_cell.length_c   1.000
_cell.angle_alpha   90.00
_cell.angle_beta   90.00
_cell.angle_gamma   90.00
#
_symmetry.space_group_name_H-M   'P 1'
#
loop_
_entity.id
_entity.type
_entity.pdbx_description
1 polymer ?
#
loop_
_entity_poly.entity_id
_entity_poly.type
_entity_poly.pdbx_seq_one_letter_code
_entity_poly.pdbx_strand_id
1 'polypeptide(L)'
;MTLHQDELQGILQVLAQIARTGDGAKDKLDPSAFQSRLSTLPRRARFTISQALSALAAQSPSESSDRPTLMKLAEHIAIRFALESYERGDIEVNTVRTMLDDMSQELDGLRKILGVYEEKMSRAGIEVQSHVDLLAQQFWTQVPEEKKKTVLESSEAWCVPPPKVREYVEELIGKGETDAAENVLGNYAGCMTAKSPEARRQASMGVAELASLFAKLGDRLLVSTIRQAGVQLAEETDSELQSLVGAAFVRLTQEATKKRAYPAVQRAVELVDYVETERPGVGKNLRPRLSVENRLPDFIEEAVKERSVPGGLTDLLRRMPGPSAEHLAQRFSRSGFRDDCELLISMMKNLGPDGLEHLRKQFRHGQTAESLEAVGLLARTDPDTLEQLLPGKMRDWKRTSHDRLVRQIAASGSPERGRLLLAIFDQIDALIRPLAVDEVGLSGEHLSDMKLVRMAEGDLPKDGTPYLQLKAIEALGRLRTSGAEAVLRKIAESKKVFSWAHPSELRLVSAQAMEKIDPDWAKSFIPRSGLSVAELSLEVLDHDPNSPAIRQRRYPRMRLERPVPATTTNLKENCRMEIPEMTLGGGVAVCETSLHPGTVLGIKLNPSQKSVKAQAIVRDANTQARAFEVVEMDLEERAKLRKLLVQLGNLLKETTPQERNRRGTRTIFSSQG
;
A
#
# COMPACT_ATOMS: atom_id res chain seq x y z
N MET A 1 58.15 -13.40 -24.05
CA MET A 1 58.17 -14.72 -24.71
C MET A 1 56.73 -15.16 -24.85
N THR A 2 56.22 -15.14 -26.06
CA THR A 2 54.78 -15.32 -26.39
C THR A 2 54.44 -16.80 -26.52
N LEU A 3 53.38 -17.23 -25.82
CA LEU A 3 52.73 -18.53 -26.02
C LEU A 3 51.90 -18.51 -27.31
N HIS A 4 51.99 -19.57 -28.11
CA HIS A 4 51.10 -19.80 -29.22
C HIS A 4 49.98 -20.76 -28.80
N GLN A 5 48.85 -20.75 -29.51
CA GLN A 5 47.65 -21.55 -29.17
C GLN A 5 48.00 -23.05 -29.09
N ASP A 6 48.84 -23.56 -30.00
CA ASP A 6 49.30 -24.94 -29.97
C ASP A 6 50.16 -25.27 -28.72
N GLU A 7 50.92 -24.29 -28.22
CA GLU A 7 51.72 -24.46 -26.98
C GLU A 7 50.79 -24.48 -25.75
N LEU A 8 49.69 -23.68 -25.72
CA LEU A 8 48.70 -23.72 -24.65
C LEU A 8 48.00 -25.07 -24.61
N GLN A 9 47.53 -25.58 -25.74
CA GLN A 9 46.91 -26.89 -25.83
C GLN A 9 47.86 -27.99 -25.36
N GLY A 10 49.12 -27.93 -25.77
CA GLY A 10 50.15 -28.84 -25.29
C GLY A 10 50.34 -28.80 -23.77
N ILE A 11 50.32 -27.61 -23.16
CA ILE A 11 50.40 -27.45 -21.69
C ILE A 11 49.18 -28.04 -21.01
N LEU A 12 47.97 -27.74 -21.50
CA LEU A 12 46.72 -28.25 -20.93
C LEU A 12 46.60 -29.78 -21.03
N GLN A 13 47.04 -30.35 -22.16
CA GLN A 13 47.11 -31.81 -22.32
C GLN A 13 48.10 -32.46 -21.33
N VAL A 14 49.26 -31.84 -21.06
CA VAL A 14 50.21 -32.36 -20.05
C VAL A 14 49.64 -32.25 -18.65
N LEU A 15 48.95 -31.16 -18.30
CA LEU A 15 48.24 -31.02 -17.03
C LEU A 15 47.14 -32.07 -16.88
N ALA A 16 46.39 -32.33 -17.94
CA ALA A 16 45.40 -33.41 -17.98
C ALA A 16 46.02 -34.79 -17.82
N GLN A 17 47.19 -35.02 -18.40
CA GLN A 17 47.90 -36.28 -18.25
C GLN A 17 48.46 -36.48 -16.83
N ILE A 18 48.94 -35.40 -16.19
CA ILE A 18 49.33 -35.39 -14.78
C ILE A 18 48.15 -35.72 -13.87
N ALA A 19 47.01 -35.12 -14.15
CA ALA A 19 45.79 -35.38 -13.38
C ALA A 19 45.31 -36.85 -13.46
N ARG A 20 45.42 -37.48 -14.64
CA ARG A 20 45.06 -38.89 -14.87
C ARG A 20 45.95 -39.88 -14.12
N THR A 21 47.17 -39.53 -13.82
CA THR A 21 48.18 -40.45 -13.28
C THR A 21 48.45 -40.25 -11.78
N GLY A 22 47.83 -39.23 -11.16
CA GLY A 22 47.91 -38.96 -9.74
C GLY A 22 47.03 -39.89 -8.91
N ASP A 23 47.57 -40.55 -7.89
CA ASP A 23 46.90 -41.47 -7.03
C ASP A 23 46.18 -40.75 -5.86
N GLY A 24 44.86 -40.77 -5.81
CA GLY A 24 44.01 -40.63 -4.62
C GLY A 24 43.76 -39.28 -3.95
N ALA A 25 44.61 -38.26 -4.08
CA ALA A 25 44.40 -36.92 -3.49
C ALA A 25 44.19 -35.85 -4.57
N LYS A 26 43.04 -35.86 -5.06
CA LYS A 26 42.59 -35.48 -6.40
C LYS A 26 42.80 -34.05 -6.91
N ASP A 27 43.28 -33.11 -6.13
CA ASP A 27 43.53 -31.73 -6.59
C ASP A 27 44.79 -31.08 -5.94
N LYS A 28 45.64 -31.88 -5.30
CA LYS A 28 46.88 -31.41 -4.71
C LYS A 28 48.07 -31.75 -5.60
N LEU A 29 48.79 -30.74 -6.02
CA LEU A 29 50.05 -30.89 -6.72
C LEU A 29 51.06 -31.64 -5.84
N ASP A 30 51.43 -32.89 -6.24
CA ASP A 30 52.62 -33.53 -5.73
C ASP A 30 53.87 -32.88 -6.40
N PRO A 31 54.70 -32.12 -5.64
CA PRO A 31 55.80 -31.37 -6.22
C PRO A 31 56.81 -32.24 -6.94
N SER A 32 57.01 -33.49 -6.50
CA SER A 32 58.03 -34.39 -7.07
C SER A 32 57.58 -35.03 -8.39
N ALA A 33 56.36 -35.50 -8.46
CA ALA A 33 55.76 -36.00 -9.69
C ALA A 33 55.57 -34.88 -10.74
N PHE A 34 55.23 -33.68 -10.30
CA PHE A 34 55.05 -32.53 -11.17
C PHE A 34 56.41 -32.06 -11.78
N GLN A 35 57.50 -31.98 -10.97
CA GLN A 35 58.82 -31.59 -11.45
C GLN A 35 59.42 -32.57 -12.46
N SER A 36 59.26 -33.89 -12.25
CA SER A 36 59.77 -34.88 -13.19
C SER A 36 59.12 -34.79 -14.56
N ARG A 37 57.83 -34.47 -14.62
CA ARG A 37 57.06 -34.32 -15.88
C ARG A 37 57.24 -32.95 -16.53
N LEU A 38 57.44 -31.90 -15.75
CA LEU A 38 57.83 -30.61 -16.30
C LEU A 38 59.16 -30.70 -17.09
N SER A 39 60.05 -31.61 -16.74
CA SER A 39 61.31 -31.79 -17.46
C SER A 39 61.14 -32.28 -18.91
N THR A 40 60.02 -32.91 -19.24
CA THR A 40 59.68 -33.39 -20.59
C THR A 40 59.13 -32.31 -21.51
N LEU A 41 58.71 -31.15 -20.96
CA LEU A 41 58.12 -30.05 -21.73
C LEU A 41 59.18 -29.17 -22.40
N PRO A 42 58.85 -28.49 -23.52
CA PRO A 42 59.71 -27.47 -24.13
C PRO A 42 60.12 -26.41 -23.11
N ARG A 43 61.33 -25.85 -23.27
CA ARG A 43 61.88 -24.87 -22.32
C ARG A 43 60.96 -23.67 -22.08
N ARG A 44 60.20 -23.25 -23.10
CA ARG A 44 59.18 -22.17 -23.02
C ARG A 44 58.04 -22.54 -22.11
N ALA A 45 57.42 -23.68 -22.34
CA ALA A 45 56.30 -24.16 -21.52
C ALA A 45 56.67 -24.32 -20.05
N ARG A 46 57.88 -24.85 -19.77
CA ARG A 46 58.40 -24.94 -18.39
C ARG A 46 58.53 -23.58 -17.73
N PHE A 47 59.02 -22.57 -18.48
CA PHE A 47 59.18 -21.20 -17.96
C PHE A 47 57.80 -20.58 -17.63
N THR A 48 56.80 -20.72 -18.51
CA THR A 48 55.43 -20.22 -18.30
C THR A 48 54.77 -20.85 -17.09
N ILE A 49 54.85 -22.16 -16.95
CA ILE A 49 54.31 -22.88 -15.78
C ILE A 49 55.01 -22.45 -14.49
N SER A 50 56.35 -22.28 -14.53
CA SER A 50 57.11 -21.81 -13.38
C SER A 50 56.73 -20.38 -12.97
N GLN A 51 56.53 -19.48 -13.92
CA GLN A 51 56.02 -18.12 -13.64
C GLN A 51 54.60 -18.11 -13.09
N ALA A 52 53.71 -18.92 -13.64
CA ALA A 52 52.33 -19.04 -13.16
C ALA A 52 52.26 -19.59 -11.73
N LEU A 53 53.07 -20.60 -11.42
CA LEU A 53 53.22 -21.13 -10.05
C LEU A 53 53.75 -20.08 -9.07
N SER A 54 54.75 -19.30 -9.49
CA SER A 54 55.30 -18.23 -8.64
C SER A 54 54.29 -17.11 -8.40
N ALA A 55 53.50 -16.75 -9.41
CA ALA A 55 52.46 -15.75 -9.28
C ALA A 55 51.31 -16.22 -8.35
N LEU A 56 50.85 -17.46 -8.49
CA LEU A 56 49.86 -18.04 -7.60
C LEU A 56 50.36 -18.15 -6.15
N ALA A 57 51.62 -18.53 -5.96
CA ALA A 57 52.23 -18.58 -4.63
C ALA A 57 52.33 -17.19 -3.98
N ALA A 58 52.56 -16.14 -4.77
CA ALA A 58 52.63 -14.75 -4.28
C ALA A 58 51.26 -14.18 -3.92
N GLN A 59 50.18 -14.67 -4.52
CA GLN A 59 48.77 -14.26 -4.25
C GLN A 59 48.15 -14.96 -3.05
N SER A 60 48.74 -16.09 -2.59
CA SER A 60 48.24 -16.85 -1.46
C SER A 60 48.71 -16.25 -0.13
N PRO A 61 47.84 -15.78 0.77
CA PRO A 61 48.22 -15.35 2.12
C PRO A 61 48.86 -16.52 2.86
N SER A 62 49.92 -16.26 3.60
CA SER A 62 50.77 -17.26 4.28
C SER A 62 50.07 -18.15 5.32
N GLU A 63 48.80 -17.91 5.63
CA GLU A 63 48.03 -18.62 6.67
C GLU A 63 46.84 -19.42 6.14
N SER A 64 46.51 -19.37 4.83
CA SER A 64 45.40 -20.16 4.31
C SER A 64 45.84 -21.55 3.85
N SER A 65 45.09 -22.57 4.23
CA SER A 65 45.22 -24.00 3.85
C SER A 65 45.07 -24.25 2.32
N ASP A 66 44.94 -23.21 1.52
CA ASP A 66 44.69 -23.25 0.08
C ASP A 66 46.01 -23.40 -0.69
N ARG A 67 46.46 -24.64 -0.83
CA ARG A 67 47.56 -24.96 -1.73
C ARG A 67 47.15 -24.74 -3.18
N PRO A 68 48.05 -24.28 -4.06
CA PRO A 68 47.78 -24.14 -5.50
C PRO A 68 47.36 -25.50 -6.07
N THR A 69 46.16 -25.55 -6.68
CA THR A 69 45.61 -26.75 -7.30
C THR A 69 46.00 -26.79 -8.78
N LEU A 70 45.96 -27.98 -9.40
CA LEU A 70 46.19 -28.14 -10.83
C LEU A 70 45.14 -27.31 -11.64
N MET A 71 43.94 -27.24 -11.15
CA MET A 71 42.87 -26.47 -11.80
C MET A 71 43.18 -24.97 -11.76
N LYS A 72 43.49 -24.40 -10.59
CA LYS A 72 43.88 -22.98 -10.46
C LYS A 72 45.06 -22.62 -11.33
N LEU A 73 46.04 -23.54 -11.45
CA LEU A 73 47.20 -23.37 -12.33
C LEU A 73 46.79 -23.31 -13.81
N ALA A 74 45.91 -24.23 -14.26
CA ALA A 74 45.45 -24.27 -15.62
C ALA A 74 44.61 -23.03 -15.97
N GLU A 75 43.73 -22.62 -15.08
CA GLU A 75 42.92 -21.38 -15.20
C GLU A 75 43.84 -20.14 -15.30
N HIS A 76 44.82 -20.02 -14.44
CA HIS A 76 45.77 -18.90 -14.44
C HIS A 76 46.59 -18.82 -15.73
N ILE A 77 47.03 -19.97 -16.27
CA ILE A 77 47.73 -20.04 -17.56
C ILE A 77 46.84 -19.61 -18.71
N ALA A 78 45.58 -20.07 -18.74
CA ALA A 78 44.61 -19.71 -19.76
C ALA A 78 44.31 -18.20 -19.75
N ILE A 79 44.05 -17.63 -18.58
CA ILE A 79 43.80 -16.19 -18.43
C ILE A 79 44.98 -15.36 -18.85
N ARG A 80 46.20 -15.76 -18.44
CA ARG A 80 47.42 -15.05 -18.83
C ARG A 80 47.68 -15.09 -20.33
N PHE A 81 47.39 -16.22 -20.98
CA PHE A 81 47.49 -16.33 -22.42
C PHE A 81 46.48 -15.41 -23.13
N ALA A 82 45.22 -15.38 -22.68
CA ALA A 82 44.22 -14.50 -23.22
C ALA A 82 44.61 -13.02 -23.04
N LEU A 83 45.12 -12.65 -21.86
CA LEU A 83 45.57 -11.29 -21.56
C LEU A 83 46.72 -10.86 -22.46
N GLU A 84 47.76 -11.69 -22.61
CA GLU A 84 48.92 -11.41 -23.47
C GLU A 84 48.52 -11.29 -24.96
N SER A 85 47.54 -12.08 -25.41
CA SER A 85 46.99 -12.01 -26.78
C SER A 85 46.18 -10.73 -26.99
N TYR A 86 45.36 -10.32 -26.00
CA TYR A 86 44.62 -9.06 -26.02
C TYR A 86 45.55 -7.83 -25.95
N GLU A 87 46.55 -7.84 -25.09
CA GLU A 87 47.48 -6.73 -24.97
C GLU A 87 48.30 -6.49 -26.22
N ARG A 88 48.60 -7.55 -26.99
CA ARG A 88 49.31 -7.48 -28.27
C ARG A 88 48.44 -7.05 -29.43
N GLY A 89 47.10 -7.07 -29.24
CA GLY A 89 46.15 -6.83 -30.31
C GLY A 89 45.98 -8.02 -31.27
N ASP A 90 46.38 -9.24 -30.86
CA ASP A 90 46.18 -10.46 -31.64
C ASP A 90 44.69 -10.88 -31.63
N ILE A 91 43.94 -10.47 -30.64
CA ILE A 91 42.50 -10.70 -30.49
C ILE A 91 41.79 -9.40 -30.17
N GLU A 92 40.57 -9.24 -30.73
CA GLU A 92 39.66 -8.14 -30.42
C GLU A 92 38.90 -8.42 -29.12
N VAL A 93 38.41 -7.36 -28.44
CA VAL A 93 37.74 -7.49 -27.16
C VAL A 93 36.47 -8.35 -27.23
N ASN A 94 35.74 -8.28 -28.36
CA ASN A 94 34.52 -9.06 -28.62
C ASN A 94 34.78 -10.56 -28.79
N THR A 95 35.99 -10.96 -29.17
CA THR A 95 36.42 -12.35 -29.32
C THR A 95 37.03 -12.96 -28.07
N VAL A 96 37.41 -12.13 -27.07
CA VAL A 96 37.97 -12.60 -25.79
C VAL A 96 37.03 -13.62 -25.12
N ARG A 97 35.71 -13.36 -25.09
CA ARG A 97 34.75 -14.27 -24.46
C ARG A 97 34.68 -15.61 -25.17
N THR A 98 34.66 -15.62 -26.50
CA THR A 98 34.68 -16.85 -27.29
C THR A 98 35.95 -17.66 -27.02
N MET A 99 37.10 -16.98 -26.96
CA MET A 99 38.38 -17.62 -26.61
C MET A 99 38.35 -18.22 -25.20
N LEU A 100 37.77 -17.52 -24.21
CA LEU A 100 37.65 -18.03 -22.85
C LEU A 100 36.63 -19.21 -22.79
N ASP A 101 35.60 -19.22 -23.65
CA ASP A 101 34.68 -20.33 -23.75
C ASP A 101 35.36 -21.58 -24.33
N ASP A 102 36.10 -21.44 -25.42
CA ASP A 102 36.91 -22.54 -25.98
C ASP A 102 37.86 -23.12 -24.93
N MET A 103 38.56 -22.25 -24.19
CA MET A 103 39.45 -22.66 -23.10
C MET A 103 38.69 -23.33 -21.97
N SER A 104 37.48 -22.84 -21.61
CA SER A 104 36.65 -23.46 -20.61
C SER A 104 36.25 -24.88 -20.97
N GLN A 105 35.92 -25.14 -22.25
CA GLN A 105 35.61 -26.49 -22.73
C GLN A 105 36.79 -27.44 -22.61
N GLU A 106 38.02 -26.99 -22.90
CA GLU A 106 39.23 -27.78 -22.70
C GLU A 106 39.51 -28.02 -21.19
N LEU A 107 39.31 -26.99 -20.35
CA LEU A 107 39.43 -27.12 -18.89
C LEU A 107 38.37 -28.03 -18.27
N ASP A 108 37.19 -28.16 -18.86
CA ASP A 108 36.16 -29.11 -18.41
C ASP A 108 36.61 -30.58 -18.51
N GLY A 109 37.42 -30.88 -19.50
CA GLY A 109 38.10 -32.18 -19.58
C GLY A 109 38.99 -32.44 -18.35
N LEU A 110 39.74 -31.43 -17.90
CA LEU A 110 40.58 -31.51 -16.72
C LEU A 110 39.75 -31.59 -15.42
N ARG A 111 38.65 -30.81 -15.35
CA ARG A 111 37.69 -30.87 -14.22
C ARG A 111 37.09 -32.24 -14.02
N LYS A 112 36.61 -32.87 -15.11
CA LYS A 112 36.04 -34.23 -15.06
C LYS A 112 37.05 -35.24 -14.53
N ILE A 113 38.31 -35.11 -14.94
CA ILE A 113 39.40 -35.98 -14.48
C ILE A 113 39.68 -35.77 -12.98
N LEU A 114 39.68 -34.51 -12.52
CA LEU A 114 39.98 -34.16 -11.12
C LEU A 114 38.80 -34.43 -10.17
N GLY A 115 37.59 -34.75 -10.71
CA GLY A 115 36.41 -35.03 -9.91
C GLY A 115 35.89 -33.82 -9.12
N VAL A 116 36.17 -32.61 -9.61
CA VAL A 116 35.64 -31.36 -9.04
C VAL A 116 34.18 -31.20 -9.54
N TYR A 117 33.22 -31.61 -8.73
CA TYR A 117 31.81 -31.58 -9.11
C TYR A 117 31.10 -30.30 -8.63
N GLU A 118 30.46 -29.60 -9.55
CA GLU A 118 29.51 -28.50 -9.29
C GLU A 118 28.23 -28.96 -8.58
N GLU A 119 27.93 -30.29 -8.61
CA GLU A 119 26.70 -30.87 -8.06
C GLU A 119 26.42 -30.57 -6.58
N LYS A 120 27.45 -30.33 -5.77
CA LYS A 120 27.25 -30.03 -4.35
C LYS A 120 26.70 -28.63 -4.09
N MET A 121 26.97 -27.68 -4.99
CA MET A 121 26.51 -26.28 -4.83
C MET A 121 25.13 -26.05 -5.42
N SER A 122 24.77 -26.68 -6.52
CA SER A 122 23.43 -26.60 -7.13
C SER A 122 22.33 -27.14 -6.19
N ARG A 123 22.63 -28.17 -5.40
CA ARG A 123 21.69 -28.70 -4.38
C ARG A 123 21.44 -27.76 -3.20
N ALA A 124 22.28 -26.76 -3.00
CA ALA A 124 22.11 -25.77 -1.94
C ALA A 124 21.33 -24.51 -2.37
N GLY A 125 20.81 -24.46 -3.63
CA GLY A 125 20.06 -23.32 -4.15
C GLY A 125 20.93 -22.07 -4.42
N ILE A 126 22.25 -22.25 -4.50
CA ILE A 126 23.18 -21.17 -4.88
C ILE A 126 23.29 -21.19 -6.41
N GLU A 127 23.00 -20.04 -7.05
CA GLU A 127 23.25 -19.88 -8.49
C GLU A 127 24.74 -20.10 -8.75
N VAL A 128 25.06 -21.17 -9.47
CA VAL A 128 26.43 -21.48 -9.85
C VAL A 128 26.78 -20.63 -11.08
N GLN A 129 27.69 -19.70 -10.92
CA GLN A 129 28.24 -18.96 -12.07
C GLN A 129 28.92 -19.95 -13.03
N SER A 130 28.70 -19.77 -14.33
CA SER A 130 29.37 -20.59 -15.34
C SER A 130 30.89 -20.42 -15.22
N HIS A 131 31.65 -21.47 -15.56
CA HIS A 131 33.10 -21.41 -15.51
C HIS A 131 33.66 -20.30 -16.45
N VAL A 132 33.03 -20.09 -17.58
CA VAL A 132 33.36 -18.99 -18.50
C VAL A 132 33.20 -17.63 -17.83
N ASP A 133 32.14 -17.43 -17.04
CA ASP A 133 31.90 -16.17 -16.34
C ASP A 133 32.97 -15.92 -15.26
N LEU A 134 33.41 -16.97 -14.57
CA LEU A 134 34.51 -16.88 -13.62
C LEU A 134 35.85 -16.54 -14.32
N LEU A 135 36.16 -17.20 -15.43
CA LEU A 135 37.35 -16.88 -16.23
C LEU A 135 37.31 -15.45 -16.77
N ALA A 136 36.16 -15.02 -17.26
CA ALA A 136 35.96 -13.65 -17.73
C ALA A 136 36.15 -12.63 -16.59
N GLN A 137 35.60 -12.87 -15.42
CA GLN A 137 35.82 -11.99 -14.25
C GLN A 137 37.31 -11.89 -13.86
N GLN A 138 38.01 -13.02 -13.84
CA GLN A 138 39.47 -13.05 -13.53
C GLN A 138 40.29 -12.34 -14.61
N PHE A 139 39.96 -12.53 -15.89
CA PHE A 139 40.57 -11.83 -17.00
C PHE A 139 40.43 -10.31 -16.82
N TRP A 140 39.17 -9.82 -16.65
CA TRP A 140 38.88 -8.40 -16.50
C TRP A 140 39.45 -7.80 -15.19
N THR A 141 39.75 -8.61 -14.19
CA THR A 141 40.48 -8.16 -12.99
C THR A 141 41.93 -7.79 -13.31
N GLN A 142 42.53 -8.48 -14.27
CA GLN A 142 43.95 -8.26 -14.66
C GLN A 142 44.11 -7.22 -15.79
N VAL A 143 43.05 -6.87 -16.52
CA VAL A 143 43.09 -5.82 -17.55
C VAL A 143 43.34 -4.45 -16.91
N PRO A 144 44.28 -3.64 -17.46
CA PRO A 144 44.56 -2.29 -16.97
C PRO A 144 43.33 -1.39 -16.97
N GLU A 145 43.20 -0.54 -15.95
CA GLU A 145 42.01 0.32 -15.74
C GLU A 145 41.70 1.23 -16.94
N GLU A 146 42.73 1.79 -17.60
CA GLU A 146 42.58 2.65 -18.78
C GLU A 146 41.92 1.88 -19.96
N LYS A 147 42.31 0.62 -20.15
CA LYS A 147 41.71 -0.23 -21.19
C LYS A 147 40.30 -0.62 -20.84
N LYS A 148 40.00 -0.95 -19.59
CA LYS A 148 38.62 -1.20 -19.12
C LYS A 148 37.74 0.01 -19.39
N LYS A 149 38.18 1.20 -19.03
CA LYS A 149 37.46 2.46 -19.28
C LYS A 149 37.15 2.62 -20.77
N THR A 150 38.15 2.44 -21.65
CA THR A 150 37.95 2.55 -23.09
C THR A 150 36.88 1.58 -23.62
N VAL A 151 36.88 0.34 -23.12
CA VAL A 151 35.84 -0.66 -23.52
C VAL A 151 34.49 -0.28 -22.98
N LEU A 152 34.37 0.16 -21.71
CA LEU A 152 33.11 0.56 -21.07
C LEU A 152 32.50 1.82 -21.72
N GLU A 153 33.31 2.69 -22.31
CA GLU A 153 32.89 3.87 -23.06
C GLU A 153 32.56 3.57 -24.54
N SER A 154 32.74 2.33 -24.99
CA SER A 154 32.52 1.90 -26.38
C SER A 154 31.24 1.09 -26.55
N SER A 155 30.91 0.73 -27.80
CA SER A 155 29.85 -0.20 -28.15
C SER A 155 30.12 -1.66 -27.74
N GLU A 156 31.29 -1.93 -27.16
CA GLU A 156 31.70 -3.25 -26.68
C GLU A 156 31.67 -3.37 -25.15
N ALA A 157 31.02 -2.41 -24.47
CA ALA A 157 30.84 -2.42 -23.02
C ALA A 157 30.25 -3.74 -22.48
N TRP A 158 29.42 -4.42 -23.28
CA TRP A 158 28.82 -5.72 -22.96
C TRP A 158 29.84 -6.85 -22.75
N CYS A 159 31.09 -6.69 -23.23
CA CYS A 159 32.18 -7.67 -23.04
C CYS A 159 32.67 -7.70 -21.58
N VAL A 160 32.47 -6.62 -20.83
CA VAL A 160 32.86 -6.54 -19.42
C VAL A 160 31.78 -7.19 -18.54
N PRO A 161 32.14 -8.19 -17.70
CA PRO A 161 31.15 -8.84 -16.84
C PRO A 161 30.47 -7.88 -15.86
N PRO A 162 29.17 -8.07 -15.55
CA PRO A 162 28.39 -7.17 -14.69
C PRO A 162 29.02 -6.87 -13.32
N PRO A 163 29.63 -7.84 -12.60
CA PRO A 163 30.33 -7.54 -11.35
C PRO A 163 31.46 -6.52 -11.50
N LYS A 164 32.22 -6.56 -12.63
CA LYS A 164 33.28 -5.61 -12.90
C LYS A 164 32.78 -4.25 -13.33
N VAL A 165 31.69 -4.19 -14.06
CA VAL A 165 30.96 -2.94 -14.33
C VAL A 165 30.48 -2.31 -13.01
N ARG A 166 29.92 -3.13 -12.11
CA ARG A 166 29.48 -2.68 -10.79
C ARG A 166 30.61 -2.06 -9.98
N GLU A 167 31.74 -2.77 -9.84
CA GLU A 167 32.91 -2.28 -9.11
C GLU A 167 33.37 -0.92 -9.66
N TYR A 168 33.48 -0.79 -10.98
CA TYR A 168 33.91 0.45 -11.63
C TYR A 168 32.93 1.61 -11.45
N VAL A 169 31.61 1.34 -11.62
CA VAL A 169 30.55 2.36 -11.44
C VAL A 169 30.46 2.81 -9.98
N GLU A 170 30.57 1.88 -9.02
CA GLU A 170 30.58 2.21 -7.58
C GLU A 170 31.79 3.06 -7.19
N GLU A 171 32.96 2.83 -7.82
CA GLU A 171 34.13 3.65 -7.64
C GLU A 171 33.94 5.08 -8.19
N LEU A 172 33.33 5.23 -9.39
CA LEU A 172 33.00 6.54 -9.95
C LEU A 172 32.00 7.31 -9.06
N ILE A 173 30.98 6.63 -8.55
CA ILE A 173 30.04 7.22 -7.60
C ILE A 173 30.75 7.66 -6.32
N GLY A 174 31.66 6.84 -5.81
CA GLY A 174 32.49 7.17 -4.63
C GLY A 174 33.39 8.38 -4.81
N LYS A 175 33.84 8.63 -6.03
CA LYS A 175 34.62 9.82 -6.43
C LYS A 175 33.75 11.06 -6.74
N GLY A 176 32.44 10.92 -6.79
CA GLY A 176 31.50 11.99 -7.17
C GLY A 176 31.36 12.19 -8.68
N GLU A 177 31.89 11.28 -9.50
CA GLU A 177 31.87 11.32 -10.97
C GLU A 177 30.56 10.71 -11.50
N THR A 178 29.41 11.24 -11.08
CA THR A 178 28.08 10.69 -11.37
C THR A 178 27.77 10.67 -12.88
N ASP A 179 28.15 11.72 -13.62
CA ASP A 179 27.92 11.80 -15.07
C ASP A 179 28.71 10.71 -15.82
N ALA A 180 29.93 10.42 -15.40
CA ALA A 180 30.73 9.34 -15.98
C ALA A 180 30.09 7.97 -15.69
N ALA A 181 29.58 7.76 -14.48
CA ALA A 181 28.86 6.55 -14.09
C ALA A 181 27.58 6.36 -14.91
N GLU A 182 26.79 7.44 -15.14
CA GLU A 182 25.62 7.42 -16.02
C GLU A 182 25.98 7.05 -17.47
N ASN A 183 27.04 7.62 -18.00
CA ASN A 183 27.51 7.34 -19.35
C ASN A 183 27.92 5.86 -19.51
N VAL A 184 28.68 5.31 -18.59
CA VAL A 184 29.07 3.89 -18.60
C VAL A 184 27.86 2.97 -18.60
N LEU A 185 26.91 3.18 -17.67
CA LEU A 185 25.70 2.37 -17.62
C LEU A 185 24.79 2.59 -18.86
N GLY A 186 24.75 3.81 -19.37
CA GLY A 186 24.02 4.14 -20.61
C GLY A 186 24.56 3.40 -21.82
N ASN A 187 25.89 3.38 -21.99
CA ASN A 187 26.56 2.62 -23.05
C ASN A 187 26.32 1.11 -22.91
N TYR A 188 26.44 0.59 -21.68
CA TYR A 188 26.17 -0.81 -21.38
C TYR A 188 24.73 -1.20 -21.74
N ALA A 189 23.74 -0.39 -21.34
CA ALA A 189 22.36 -0.57 -21.72
C ALA A 189 22.11 -0.45 -23.22
N GLY A 190 22.82 0.46 -23.91
CA GLY A 190 22.76 0.63 -25.35
C GLY A 190 23.12 -0.65 -26.12
N CYS A 191 23.96 -1.51 -25.56
CA CYS A 191 24.33 -2.78 -26.16
C CYS A 191 23.15 -3.78 -26.25
N MET A 192 22.04 -3.58 -25.53
CA MET A 192 20.82 -4.39 -25.69
C MET A 192 20.18 -4.23 -27.09
N THR A 193 20.48 -3.15 -27.82
CA THR A 193 20.00 -2.88 -29.17
C THR A 193 21.05 -3.13 -30.24
N ALA A 194 22.18 -3.74 -29.89
CA ALA A 194 23.26 -4.02 -30.83
C ALA A 194 22.84 -5.02 -31.94
N LYS A 195 23.52 -4.96 -33.10
CA LYS A 195 23.27 -5.90 -34.20
C LYS A 195 23.63 -7.33 -33.84
N SER A 196 24.68 -7.53 -33.03
CA SER A 196 25.15 -8.84 -32.58
C SER A 196 24.15 -9.46 -31.60
N PRO A 197 23.63 -10.68 -31.87
CA PRO A 197 22.78 -11.40 -30.92
C PRO A 197 23.50 -11.66 -29.57
N GLU A 198 24.80 -11.95 -29.62
CA GLU A 198 25.59 -12.18 -28.41
C GLU A 198 25.71 -10.91 -27.55
N ALA A 199 25.95 -9.75 -28.18
CA ALA A 199 25.93 -8.47 -27.46
C ALA A 199 24.60 -8.20 -26.79
N ARG A 200 23.47 -8.44 -27.49
CA ARG A 200 22.14 -8.29 -26.89
C ARG A 200 21.91 -9.24 -25.73
N ARG A 201 22.35 -10.48 -25.85
CA ARG A 201 22.27 -11.52 -24.79
C ARG A 201 23.00 -11.07 -23.53
N GLN A 202 24.29 -10.77 -23.64
CA GLN A 202 25.14 -10.40 -22.52
C GLN A 202 24.69 -9.08 -21.88
N ALA A 203 24.38 -8.07 -22.69
CA ALA A 203 23.88 -6.79 -22.20
C ALA A 203 22.55 -6.92 -21.44
N SER A 204 21.62 -7.75 -21.95
CA SER A 204 20.32 -7.95 -21.27
C SER A 204 20.49 -8.64 -19.93
N MET A 205 21.32 -9.68 -19.84
CA MET A 205 21.64 -10.33 -18.58
C MET A 205 22.31 -9.35 -17.59
N GLY A 206 23.29 -8.59 -18.09
CA GLY A 206 24.02 -7.64 -17.25
C GLY A 206 23.16 -6.46 -16.78
N VAL A 207 22.29 -5.91 -17.62
CA VAL A 207 21.34 -4.86 -17.22
C VAL A 207 20.39 -5.35 -16.14
N ALA A 208 19.91 -6.60 -16.24
CA ALA A 208 19.09 -7.19 -15.19
C ALA A 208 19.84 -7.28 -13.83
N GLU A 209 21.11 -7.66 -13.87
CA GLU A 209 21.97 -7.74 -12.67
C GLU A 209 22.31 -6.35 -12.10
N LEU A 210 22.55 -5.38 -12.97
CA LEU A 210 22.92 -4.01 -12.63
C LEU A 210 21.72 -3.09 -12.33
N ALA A 211 20.47 -3.59 -12.41
CA ALA A 211 19.25 -2.78 -12.32
C ALA A 211 19.21 -1.86 -11.09
N SER A 212 19.75 -2.30 -9.96
CA SER A 212 19.81 -1.49 -8.73
C SER A 212 20.74 -0.27 -8.86
N LEU A 213 21.79 -0.34 -9.69
CA LEU A 213 22.69 0.80 -9.97
C LEU A 213 22.02 1.83 -10.87
N PHE A 214 21.29 1.39 -11.91
CA PHE A 214 20.48 2.29 -12.72
C PHE A 214 19.50 3.09 -11.87
N ALA A 215 18.87 2.44 -10.91
CA ALA A 215 17.98 3.12 -9.97
C ALA A 215 18.72 4.07 -9.02
N LYS A 216 19.97 3.81 -8.65
CA LYS A 216 20.78 4.71 -7.80
C LYS A 216 21.14 6.02 -8.48
N LEU A 217 21.48 5.99 -9.75
CA LEU A 217 22.00 7.16 -10.47
C LEU A 217 20.93 8.18 -10.84
N GLY A 218 19.69 7.77 -11.01
CA GLY A 218 18.60 8.72 -11.18
C GLY A 218 17.51 8.29 -12.17
N ASP A 219 16.39 9.01 -12.11
CA ASP A 219 15.21 8.68 -12.88
C ASP A 219 15.42 8.80 -14.39
N ARG A 220 16.25 9.75 -14.84
CA ARG A 220 16.49 10.00 -16.26
C ARG A 220 17.12 8.79 -16.95
N LEU A 221 18.18 8.25 -16.36
CA LEU A 221 18.86 7.06 -16.87
C LEU A 221 17.93 5.84 -16.83
N LEU A 222 17.21 5.68 -15.73
CA LEU A 222 16.27 4.58 -15.54
C LEU A 222 15.13 4.59 -16.57
N VAL A 223 14.52 5.76 -16.82
CA VAL A 223 13.49 5.94 -17.85
C VAL A 223 14.01 5.61 -19.24
N SER A 224 15.23 6.10 -19.60
CA SER A 224 15.82 5.83 -20.90
C SER A 224 16.13 4.34 -21.10
N THR A 225 16.65 3.68 -20.07
CA THR A 225 17.00 2.25 -20.13
C THR A 225 15.74 1.37 -20.21
N ILE A 226 14.70 1.68 -19.42
CA ILE A 226 13.39 1.00 -19.52
C ILE A 226 12.82 1.18 -20.93
N ARG A 227 12.93 2.37 -21.53
CA ARG A 227 12.48 2.62 -22.90
C ARG A 227 13.24 1.75 -23.90
N GLN A 228 14.56 1.70 -23.82
CA GLN A 228 15.39 0.87 -24.72
C GLN A 228 15.00 -0.61 -24.60
N ALA A 229 14.91 -1.14 -23.39
CA ALA A 229 14.51 -2.52 -23.15
C ALA A 229 13.09 -2.83 -23.68
N GLY A 230 12.12 -1.92 -23.47
CA GLY A 230 10.75 -2.10 -23.96
C GLY A 230 10.63 -2.06 -25.49
N VAL A 231 11.35 -1.14 -26.15
CA VAL A 231 11.38 -1.09 -27.62
C VAL A 231 12.07 -2.34 -28.19
N GLN A 232 13.24 -2.73 -27.65
CA GLN A 232 13.92 -3.95 -28.09
C GLN A 232 13.05 -5.20 -27.89
N LEU A 233 12.29 -5.26 -26.82
CA LEU A 233 11.38 -6.37 -26.55
C LEU A 233 10.27 -6.50 -27.60
N ALA A 234 9.77 -5.38 -28.13
CA ALA A 234 8.80 -5.37 -29.21
C ALA A 234 9.42 -5.80 -30.56
N GLU A 235 10.68 -5.47 -30.79
CA GLU A 235 11.41 -5.77 -32.05
C GLU A 235 12.06 -7.16 -32.06
N GLU A 236 12.40 -7.74 -30.89
CA GLU A 236 13.16 -8.99 -30.80
C GLU A 236 12.36 -10.19 -31.32
N THR A 237 12.96 -10.92 -32.24
CA THR A 237 12.35 -12.10 -32.89
C THR A 237 12.79 -13.42 -32.30
N ASP A 238 13.97 -13.45 -31.70
CA ASP A 238 14.49 -14.63 -31.01
C ASP A 238 13.80 -14.78 -29.65
N SER A 239 13.19 -15.93 -29.38
CA SER A 239 12.40 -16.16 -28.16
C SER A 239 13.26 -16.20 -26.91
N GLU A 240 14.50 -16.67 -26.99
CA GLU A 240 15.43 -16.72 -25.86
C GLU A 240 15.90 -15.29 -25.52
N LEU A 241 16.34 -14.53 -26.53
CA LEU A 241 16.69 -13.13 -26.35
C LEU A 241 15.51 -12.29 -25.84
N GLN A 242 14.31 -12.52 -26.38
CA GLN A 242 13.10 -11.86 -25.90
C GLN A 242 12.85 -12.12 -24.40
N SER A 243 13.10 -13.35 -23.94
CA SER A 243 12.98 -13.70 -22.51
C SER A 243 14.01 -12.94 -21.65
N LEU A 244 15.26 -12.81 -22.13
CA LEU A 244 16.32 -12.10 -21.42
C LEU A 244 16.09 -10.59 -21.37
N VAL A 245 15.71 -9.97 -22.48
CA VAL A 245 15.32 -8.55 -22.54
C VAL A 245 14.10 -8.30 -21.63
N GLY A 246 13.12 -9.21 -21.65
CA GLY A 246 11.96 -9.16 -20.76
C GLY A 246 12.33 -9.24 -19.29
N ALA A 247 13.31 -10.08 -18.94
CA ALA A 247 13.82 -10.15 -17.57
C ALA A 247 14.51 -8.85 -17.13
N ALA A 248 15.33 -8.24 -18.01
CA ALA A 248 15.95 -6.93 -17.75
C ALA A 248 14.88 -5.84 -17.55
N PHE A 249 13.89 -5.76 -18.43
CA PHE A 249 12.78 -4.83 -18.34
C PHE A 249 12.00 -4.96 -17.04
N VAL A 250 11.66 -6.19 -16.65
CA VAL A 250 10.97 -6.48 -15.37
C VAL A 250 11.82 -6.04 -14.18
N ARG A 251 13.13 -6.36 -14.19
CA ARG A 251 14.02 -6.05 -13.08
C ARG A 251 14.22 -4.56 -12.90
N LEU A 252 14.44 -3.82 -13.99
CA LEU A 252 14.52 -2.36 -13.98
C LEU A 252 13.22 -1.73 -13.44
N THR A 253 12.07 -2.23 -13.88
CA THR A 253 10.76 -1.73 -13.40
C THR A 253 10.54 -2.01 -11.92
N GLN A 254 10.96 -3.19 -11.44
CA GLN A 254 10.87 -3.52 -10.01
C GLN A 254 11.75 -2.60 -9.15
N GLU A 255 12.97 -2.28 -9.61
CA GLU A 255 13.85 -1.33 -8.91
C GLU A 255 13.29 0.11 -8.97
N ALA A 256 12.71 0.53 -10.11
CA ALA A 256 11.98 1.79 -10.22
C ALA A 256 10.82 1.88 -9.23
N THR A 257 10.06 0.79 -9.10
CA THR A 257 8.92 0.68 -8.18
C THR A 257 9.37 0.78 -6.72
N LYS A 258 10.46 0.10 -6.34
CA LYS A 258 11.05 0.19 -4.99
C LYS A 258 11.51 1.60 -4.65
N LYS A 259 12.10 2.29 -5.60
CA LYS A 259 12.61 3.65 -5.49
C LYS A 259 11.54 4.72 -5.63
N ARG A 260 10.31 4.35 -6.02
CA ARG A 260 9.19 5.26 -6.31
C ARG A 260 9.50 6.26 -7.41
N ALA A 261 10.30 5.84 -8.37
CA ALA A 261 10.58 6.58 -9.59
C ALA A 261 9.33 6.54 -10.51
N TYR A 262 8.26 7.25 -10.11
CA TYR A 262 6.96 7.19 -10.77
C TYR A 262 7.02 7.42 -12.30
N PRO A 263 7.83 8.35 -12.83
CA PRO A 263 7.96 8.52 -14.28
C PRO A 263 8.50 7.26 -14.98
N ALA A 264 9.45 6.55 -14.33
CA ALA A 264 10.02 5.32 -14.88
C ALA A 264 9.01 4.15 -14.82
N VAL A 265 8.27 4.03 -13.71
CA VAL A 265 7.20 3.02 -13.57
C VAL A 265 6.06 3.29 -14.55
N GLN A 266 5.63 4.54 -14.71
CA GLN A 266 4.64 4.94 -15.71
C GLN A 266 5.10 4.55 -17.12
N ARG A 267 6.36 4.86 -17.47
CA ARG A 267 6.92 4.51 -18.77
C ARG A 267 6.94 2.99 -19.01
N ALA A 268 7.25 2.22 -17.97
CA ALA A 268 7.21 0.76 -18.07
C ALA A 268 5.78 0.24 -18.36
N VAL A 269 4.76 0.76 -17.68
CA VAL A 269 3.35 0.40 -17.92
C VAL A 269 2.93 0.74 -19.35
N GLU A 270 3.28 1.92 -19.84
CA GLU A 270 3.02 2.34 -21.23
C GLU A 270 3.66 1.40 -22.26
N LEU A 271 4.90 1.00 -21.99
CA LEU A 271 5.64 0.10 -22.89
C LEU A 271 5.09 -1.32 -22.89
N VAL A 272 4.55 -1.80 -21.79
CA VAL A 272 3.85 -3.10 -21.76
C VAL A 272 2.63 -3.08 -22.68
N ASP A 273 1.86 -1.98 -22.70
CA ASP A 273 0.73 -1.83 -23.60
C ASP A 273 1.18 -1.73 -25.06
N TYR A 274 2.27 -1.02 -25.34
CA TYR A 274 2.90 -0.97 -26.65
C TYR A 274 3.38 -2.36 -27.11
N VAL A 275 4.11 -3.08 -26.27
CA VAL A 275 4.57 -4.44 -26.56
C VAL A 275 3.41 -5.39 -26.82
N GLU A 276 2.29 -5.28 -26.08
CA GLU A 276 1.10 -6.11 -26.33
C GLU A 276 0.46 -5.81 -27.68
N THR A 277 0.51 -4.54 -28.13
CA THR A 277 0.00 -4.14 -29.45
C THR A 277 0.85 -4.70 -30.58
N GLU A 278 2.18 -4.60 -30.48
CA GLU A 278 3.13 -5.08 -31.49
C GLU A 278 3.27 -6.62 -31.48
N ARG A 279 3.17 -7.22 -30.26
CA ARG A 279 3.33 -8.67 -30.06
C ARG A 279 2.28 -9.19 -29.06
N PRO A 280 1.11 -9.57 -29.54
CA PRO A 280 0.03 -10.06 -28.69
C PRO A 280 0.44 -11.25 -27.81
N GLY A 281 0.14 -11.14 -26.53
CA GLY A 281 0.45 -12.13 -25.50
C GLY A 281 1.75 -11.87 -24.72
N VAL A 282 2.72 -11.15 -25.27
CA VAL A 282 3.99 -10.86 -24.60
C VAL A 282 3.77 -9.84 -23.49
N GLY A 283 3.13 -8.71 -23.79
CA GLY A 283 2.79 -7.67 -22.80
C GLY A 283 1.90 -8.22 -21.67
N LYS A 284 0.91 -9.02 -22.04
CA LYS A 284 0.00 -9.70 -21.09
C LYS A 284 0.72 -10.58 -20.09
N ASN A 285 1.77 -11.30 -20.54
CA ASN A 285 2.59 -12.15 -19.68
C ASN A 285 3.57 -11.35 -18.80
N LEU A 286 3.97 -10.16 -19.25
CA LEU A 286 4.89 -9.29 -18.49
C LEU A 286 4.18 -8.50 -17.39
N ARG A 287 2.96 -8.01 -17.63
CA ARG A 287 2.22 -7.14 -16.70
C ARG A 287 2.18 -7.67 -15.26
N PRO A 288 1.82 -8.94 -14.99
CA PRO A 288 1.84 -9.47 -13.61
C PRO A 288 3.25 -9.52 -13.00
N ARG A 289 4.28 -9.74 -13.83
CA ARG A 289 5.68 -9.84 -13.38
C ARG A 289 6.25 -8.49 -12.93
N LEU A 290 5.73 -7.37 -13.43
CA LEU A 290 6.13 -6.03 -12.99
C LEU A 290 5.73 -5.78 -11.53
N SER A 291 4.65 -6.41 -11.05
CA SER A 291 4.12 -6.28 -9.69
C SER A 291 3.76 -4.84 -9.29
N VAL A 292 3.55 -3.94 -10.25
CA VAL A 292 3.22 -2.52 -10.00
C VAL A 292 1.85 -2.39 -9.34
N GLU A 293 0.85 -3.14 -9.84
CA GLU A 293 -0.52 -3.13 -9.30
C GLU A 293 -0.54 -3.48 -7.81
N ASN A 294 0.29 -4.45 -7.38
CA ASN A 294 0.40 -4.86 -5.99
C ASN A 294 0.99 -3.78 -5.06
N ARG A 295 1.62 -2.74 -5.64
CA ARG A 295 2.24 -1.64 -4.90
C ARG A 295 1.40 -0.36 -4.87
N LEU A 296 0.30 -0.32 -5.61
CA LEU A 296 -0.61 0.83 -5.60
C LEU A 296 -1.13 1.18 -4.21
N PRO A 297 -1.51 0.20 -3.35
CA PRO A 297 -1.91 0.50 -1.97
C PRO A 297 -0.83 1.22 -1.19
N ASP A 298 0.44 0.82 -1.34
CA ASP A 298 1.57 1.43 -0.64
C ASP A 298 1.78 2.88 -1.10
N PHE A 299 1.66 3.15 -2.41
CA PHE A 299 1.80 4.50 -2.98
C PHE A 299 0.66 5.43 -2.54
N ILE A 300 -0.57 4.92 -2.52
CA ILE A 300 -1.74 5.67 -2.04
C ILE A 300 -1.62 5.97 -0.54
N GLU A 301 -1.24 4.97 0.26
CA GLU A 301 -1.09 5.13 1.72
C GLU A 301 -0.02 6.15 2.07
N GLU A 302 1.08 6.18 1.32
CA GLU A 302 2.13 7.17 1.52
C GLU A 302 1.68 8.58 1.15
N ALA A 303 1.00 8.75 0.00
CA ALA A 303 0.44 10.04 -0.38
C ALA A 303 -0.52 10.58 0.70
N VAL A 304 -1.33 9.68 1.30
CA VAL A 304 -2.22 10.05 2.41
C VAL A 304 -1.40 10.42 3.67
N LYS A 305 -0.37 9.65 4.00
CA LYS A 305 0.49 9.91 5.16
C LYS A 305 1.25 11.24 5.03
N GLU A 306 1.75 11.54 3.86
CA GLU A 306 2.45 12.80 3.55
C GLU A 306 1.50 13.97 3.28
N ARG A 307 0.19 13.69 3.19
CA ARG A 307 -0.86 14.67 2.83
C ARG A 307 -0.58 15.39 1.52
N SER A 308 0.11 14.75 0.62
CA SER A 308 0.48 15.29 -0.69
C SER A 308 0.58 14.18 -1.72
N VAL A 309 0.26 14.50 -2.97
CA VAL A 309 0.42 13.55 -4.08
C VAL A 309 1.79 13.78 -4.72
N PRO A 310 2.71 12.80 -4.66
CA PRO A 310 4.02 12.93 -5.29
C PRO A 310 3.90 13.16 -6.80
N GLY A 311 4.85 13.94 -7.36
CA GLY A 311 4.90 14.19 -8.80
C GLY A 311 4.99 12.88 -9.60
N GLY A 312 4.17 12.74 -10.64
CA GLY A 312 4.09 11.55 -11.49
C GLY A 312 3.19 10.42 -10.96
N LEU A 313 2.83 10.41 -9.66
CA LEU A 313 1.92 9.38 -9.13
C LEU A 313 0.52 9.47 -9.78
N THR A 314 -0.01 10.68 -9.95
CA THR A 314 -1.31 10.89 -10.61
C THR A 314 -1.34 10.28 -12.02
N ASP A 315 -0.28 10.48 -12.79
CA ASP A 315 -0.19 9.97 -14.16
C ASP A 315 -0.05 8.45 -14.19
N LEU A 316 0.70 7.88 -13.24
CA LEU A 316 0.79 6.44 -13.06
C LEU A 316 -0.58 5.83 -12.72
N LEU A 317 -1.31 6.41 -11.76
CA LEU A 317 -2.65 5.93 -11.36
C LEU A 317 -3.64 5.99 -12.54
N ARG A 318 -3.56 7.03 -13.36
CA ARG A 318 -4.40 7.18 -14.57
C ARG A 318 -4.14 6.11 -15.63
N ARG A 319 -2.93 5.55 -15.68
CA ARG A 319 -2.60 4.42 -16.57
C ARG A 319 -3.19 3.08 -16.11
N MET A 320 -3.60 2.99 -14.87
CA MET A 320 -4.20 1.81 -14.29
C MET A 320 -5.53 2.17 -13.58
N PRO A 321 -6.53 2.69 -14.31
CA PRO A 321 -7.71 3.32 -13.71
C PRO A 321 -8.54 2.34 -12.87
N GLY A 322 -8.65 1.07 -13.28
CA GLY A 322 -9.39 0.04 -12.56
C GLY A 322 -8.78 -0.28 -11.18
N PRO A 323 -7.56 -0.83 -11.12
CA PRO A 323 -6.89 -1.10 -9.84
C PRO A 323 -6.75 0.14 -8.97
N SER A 324 -6.48 1.31 -9.56
CA SER A 324 -6.36 2.57 -8.83
C SER A 324 -7.68 2.98 -8.16
N ALA A 325 -8.80 2.91 -8.89
CA ALA A 325 -10.13 3.23 -8.36
C ALA A 325 -10.52 2.29 -7.21
N GLU A 326 -10.24 0.99 -7.35
CA GLU A 326 -10.51 -0.01 -6.31
C GLU A 326 -9.74 0.28 -5.02
N HIS A 327 -8.42 0.50 -5.13
CA HIS A 327 -7.59 0.79 -3.95
C HIS A 327 -7.93 2.14 -3.31
N LEU A 328 -8.25 3.16 -4.10
CA LEU A 328 -8.74 4.45 -3.57
C LEU A 328 -10.05 4.27 -2.81
N ALA A 329 -11.00 3.49 -3.34
CA ALA A 329 -12.27 3.20 -2.69
C ALA A 329 -12.07 2.43 -1.37
N GLN A 330 -11.22 1.42 -1.39
CA GLN A 330 -10.88 0.64 -0.20
C GLN A 330 -10.23 1.52 0.88
N ARG A 331 -9.26 2.35 0.51
CA ARG A 331 -8.59 3.26 1.45
C ARG A 331 -9.55 4.32 1.99
N PHE A 332 -10.39 4.90 1.13
CA PHE A 332 -11.42 5.86 1.52
C PHE A 332 -12.37 5.28 2.56
N SER A 333 -12.83 4.05 2.34
CA SER A 333 -13.78 3.39 3.23
C SER A 333 -13.25 3.18 4.67
N ARG A 334 -11.93 3.22 4.84
CA ARG A 334 -11.22 3.08 6.12
C ARG A 334 -10.80 4.42 6.72
N SER A 335 -10.91 5.51 5.98
CA SER A 335 -10.47 6.82 6.45
C SER A 335 -11.35 7.35 7.59
N GLY A 336 -10.71 7.96 8.59
CA GLY A 336 -11.36 8.60 9.72
C GLY A 336 -11.16 10.12 9.75
N PHE A 337 -10.37 10.66 8.84
CA PHE A 337 -10.01 12.09 8.80
C PHE A 337 -10.48 12.74 7.51
N ARG A 338 -10.94 13.98 7.62
CA ARG A 338 -11.46 14.74 6.48
C ARG A 338 -10.40 15.03 5.43
N ASP A 339 -9.21 15.42 5.86
CA ASP A 339 -8.10 15.75 4.95
C ASP A 339 -7.72 14.55 4.08
N ASP A 340 -7.69 13.35 4.67
CA ASP A 340 -7.45 12.11 3.93
C ASP A 340 -8.53 11.88 2.87
N CYS A 341 -9.81 12.10 3.24
CA CYS A 341 -10.92 11.93 2.31
C CYS A 341 -10.85 12.92 1.14
N GLU A 342 -10.57 14.20 1.40
CA GLU A 342 -10.44 15.20 0.34
C GLU A 342 -9.26 14.88 -0.60
N LEU A 343 -8.15 14.39 -0.08
CA LEU A 343 -7.02 13.94 -0.90
C LEU A 343 -7.41 12.77 -1.80
N LEU A 344 -8.04 11.74 -1.24
CA LEU A 344 -8.48 10.57 -1.99
C LEU A 344 -9.54 10.91 -3.05
N ILE A 345 -10.46 11.83 -2.75
CA ILE A 345 -11.43 12.37 -3.71
C ILE A 345 -10.70 13.09 -4.86
N SER A 346 -9.69 13.90 -4.54
CA SER A 346 -8.87 14.58 -5.55
C SER A 346 -8.16 13.58 -6.45
N MET A 347 -7.53 12.56 -5.87
CA MET A 347 -6.88 11.48 -6.63
C MET A 347 -7.89 10.75 -7.52
N MET A 348 -9.08 10.43 -7.01
CA MET A 348 -10.13 9.77 -7.78
C MET A 348 -10.61 10.63 -8.96
N LYS A 349 -10.83 11.92 -8.77
CA LYS A 349 -11.19 12.85 -9.85
C LYS A 349 -10.12 12.91 -10.94
N ASN A 350 -8.85 12.82 -10.54
CA ASN A 350 -7.73 12.82 -11.47
C ASN A 350 -7.60 11.56 -12.32
N LEU A 351 -8.25 10.45 -11.95
CA LEU A 351 -8.34 9.26 -12.80
C LEU A 351 -9.20 9.49 -14.05
N GLY A 352 -10.06 10.49 -14.02
CA GLY A 352 -10.96 10.82 -15.13
C GLY A 352 -12.14 9.85 -15.31
N PRO A 353 -12.76 9.86 -16.49
CA PRO A 353 -13.97 9.08 -16.77
C PRO A 353 -13.80 7.56 -16.60
N ASP A 354 -12.63 7.04 -16.98
CA ASP A 354 -12.35 5.60 -16.91
C ASP A 354 -12.30 5.11 -15.46
N GLY A 355 -11.66 5.87 -14.56
CA GLY A 355 -11.65 5.57 -13.14
C GLY A 355 -13.06 5.59 -12.55
N LEU A 356 -13.87 6.58 -12.92
CA LEU A 356 -15.25 6.68 -12.46
C LEU A 356 -16.12 5.52 -12.97
N GLU A 357 -15.94 5.10 -14.23
CA GLU A 357 -16.67 3.95 -14.76
C GLU A 357 -16.26 2.63 -14.08
N HIS A 358 -14.99 2.46 -13.73
CA HIS A 358 -14.54 1.32 -12.92
C HIS A 358 -15.19 1.33 -11.54
N LEU A 359 -15.28 2.49 -10.87
CA LEU A 359 -15.94 2.63 -9.59
C LEU A 359 -17.45 2.31 -9.66
N ARG A 360 -18.14 2.75 -10.75
CA ARG A 360 -19.53 2.39 -11.03
C ARG A 360 -19.71 0.88 -11.24
N LYS A 361 -18.79 0.24 -11.98
CA LYS A 361 -18.79 -1.22 -12.19
C LYS A 361 -18.56 -1.98 -10.89
N GLN A 362 -17.61 -1.55 -10.06
CA GLN A 362 -17.37 -2.11 -8.72
C GLN A 362 -18.65 -2.04 -7.88
N PHE A 363 -19.34 -0.90 -7.88
CA PHE A 363 -20.59 -0.76 -7.17
C PHE A 363 -21.70 -1.66 -7.74
N ARG A 364 -21.87 -1.71 -9.06
CA ARG A 364 -22.94 -2.46 -9.75
C ARG A 364 -22.77 -3.98 -9.63
N HIS A 365 -21.56 -4.47 -9.85
CA HIS A 365 -21.29 -5.89 -10.03
C HIS A 365 -20.52 -6.53 -8.87
N GLY A 366 -19.88 -5.72 -8.02
CA GLY A 366 -19.16 -6.18 -6.85
C GLY A 366 -20.06 -6.84 -5.81
N GLN A 367 -19.46 -7.63 -4.94
CA GLN A 367 -20.11 -8.14 -3.74
C GLN A 367 -20.48 -6.99 -2.79
N THR A 368 -21.32 -7.27 -1.78
CA THR A 368 -21.78 -6.25 -0.82
C THR A 368 -20.62 -5.44 -0.19
N ALA A 369 -19.51 -6.10 0.14
CA ALA A 369 -18.36 -5.43 0.73
C ALA A 369 -17.70 -4.44 -0.26
N GLU A 370 -17.46 -4.87 -1.49
CA GLU A 370 -16.86 -4.07 -2.58
C GLU A 370 -17.76 -2.91 -2.98
N SER A 371 -19.07 -3.16 -3.09
CA SER A 371 -20.06 -2.12 -3.38
C SER A 371 -20.06 -1.05 -2.29
N LEU A 372 -19.99 -1.44 -1.01
CA LEU A 372 -19.93 -0.50 0.12
C LEU A 372 -18.63 0.32 0.15
N GLU A 373 -17.51 -0.23 -0.32
CA GLU A 373 -16.24 0.52 -0.44
C GLU A 373 -16.36 1.66 -1.46
N ALA A 374 -17.06 1.42 -2.57
CA ALA A 374 -17.27 2.42 -3.61
C ALA A 374 -18.22 3.57 -3.23
N VAL A 375 -19.15 3.33 -2.28
CA VAL A 375 -20.21 4.30 -1.92
C VAL A 375 -19.68 5.68 -1.58
N GLY A 376 -18.68 5.77 -0.71
CA GLY A 376 -18.19 7.06 -0.22
C GLY A 376 -17.62 7.94 -1.32
N LEU A 377 -16.83 7.35 -2.23
CA LEU A 377 -16.29 8.08 -3.37
C LEU A 377 -17.39 8.42 -4.39
N LEU A 378 -18.32 7.51 -4.69
CA LEU A 378 -19.45 7.78 -5.59
C LEU A 378 -20.36 8.88 -5.05
N ALA A 379 -20.65 8.88 -3.74
CA ALA A 379 -21.45 9.92 -3.12
C ALA A 379 -20.86 11.33 -3.31
N ARG A 380 -19.54 11.43 -3.53
CA ARG A 380 -18.84 12.70 -3.75
C ARG A 380 -18.54 13.01 -5.21
N THR A 381 -18.34 11.97 -6.05
CA THR A 381 -17.94 12.14 -7.46
C THR A 381 -19.10 11.98 -8.44
N ASP A 382 -20.10 11.19 -8.08
CA ASP A 382 -21.26 10.88 -8.93
C ASP A 382 -22.51 10.51 -8.12
N PRO A 383 -23.05 11.47 -7.34
CA PRO A 383 -24.19 11.22 -6.47
C PRO A 383 -25.47 10.79 -7.22
N ASP A 384 -25.69 11.31 -8.42
CA ASP A 384 -26.90 11.01 -9.21
C ASP A 384 -26.97 9.53 -9.64
N THR A 385 -25.84 9.01 -10.14
CA THR A 385 -25.75 7.58 -10.47
C THR A 385 -25.89 6.71 -9.21
N LEU A 386 -25.29 7.13 -8.11
CA LEU A 386 -25.40 6.40 -6.85
C LEU A 386 -26.86 6.34 -6.37
N GLU A 387 -27.59 7.48 -6.40
CA GLU A 387 -29.00 7.53 -6.03
C GLU A 387 -29.88 6.56 -6.83
N GLN A 388 -29.63 6.47 -8.14
CA GLN A 388 -30.37 5.56 -9.03
C GLN A 388 -30.08 4.08 -8.76
N LEU A 389 -28.84 3.75 -8.41
CA LEU A 389 -28.39 2.36 -8.26
C LEU A 389 -28.62 1.79 -6.86
N LEU A 390 -28.58 2.62 -5.81
CA LEU A 390 -28.70 2.20 -4.42
C LEU A 390 -29.96 1.38 -4.12
N PRO A 391 -31.20 1.82 -4.53
CA PRO A 391 -32.41 1.11 -4.19
C PRO A 391 -32.43 -0.35 -4.67
N GLY A 392 -31.86 -0.61 -5.85
CA GLY A 392 -31.77 -1.97 -6.40
C GLY A 392 -30.79 -2.85 -5.63
N LYS A 393 -29.67 -2.28 -5.18
CA LYS A 393 -28.61 -3.01 -4.48
C LYS A 393 -28.94 -3.32 -3.01
N MET A 394 -29.66 -2.41 -2.34
CA MET A 394 -29.92 -2.52 -0.90
C MET A 394 -30.92 -3.61 -0.53
N ARG A 395 -31.72 -4.11 -1.47
CA ARG A 395 -32.87 -5.01 -1.22
C ARG A 395 -32.51 -6.23 -0.37
N ASP A 396 -31.32 -6.80 -0.59
CA ASP A 396 -30.85 -8.01 0.08
C ASP A 396 -29.75 -7.74 1.13
N TRP A 397 -29.50 -6.46 1.44
CA TRP A 397 -28.46 -6.12 2.40
C TRP A 397 -28.90 -6.34 3.84
N LYS A 398 -27.95 -6.75 4.69
CA LYS A 398 -28.15 -6.91 6.12
C LYS A 398 -28.05 -5.55 6.83
N ARG A 399 -28.59 -5.45 8.04
CA ARG A 399 -28.50 -4.26 8.91
C ARG A 399 -27.08 -3.69 9.01
N THR A 400 -26.06 -4.54 9.18
CA THR A 400 -24.67 -4.10 9.25
C THR A 400 -24.19 -3.40 7.98
N SER A 401 -24.71 -3.80 6.81
CA SER A 401 -24.44 -3.15 5.54
C SER A 401 -25.15 -1.80 5.43
N HIS A 402 -26.39 -1.69 5.91
CA HIS A 402 -27.10 -0.42 5.99
C HIS A 402 -26.39 0.58 6.92
N ASP A 403 -25.91 0.13 8.07
CA ASP A 403 -25.11 0.97 8.96
C ASP A 403 -23.81 1.45 8.29
N ARG A 404 -23.10 0.55 7.61
CA ARG A 404 -21.88 0.91 6.86
C ARG A 404 -22.17 1.88 5.72
N LEU A 405 -23.30 1.69 5.00
CA LEU A 405 -23.75 2.60 3.95
C LEU A 405 -23.94 4.03 4.47
N VAL A 406 -24.76 4.19 5.53
CA VAL A 406 -25.01 5.50 6.14
C VAL A 406 -23.70 6.18 6.54
N ARG A 407 -22.78 5.41 7.12
CA ARG A 407 -21.46 5.92 7.53
C ARG A 407 -20.59 6.32 6.36
N GLN A 408 -20.60 5.57 5.25
CA GLN A 408 -19.81 5.91 4.06
C GLN A 408 -20.33 7.17 3.36
N ILE A 409 -21.67 7.31 3.26
CA ILE A 409 -22.29 8.54 2.74
C ILE A 409 -21.94 9.73 3.64
N ALA A 410 -22.03 9.58 4.96
CA ALA A 410 -21.65 10.63 5.90
C ALA A 410 -20.18 11.03 5.78
N ALA A 411 -19.27 10.02 5.69
CA ALA A 411 -17.82 10.24 5.57
C ALA A 411 -17.42 10.89 4.26
N SER A 412 -18.22 10.77 3.21
CA SER A 412 -17.92 11.40 1.90
C SER A 412 -17.84 12.93 1.98
N GLY A 413 -18.49 13.53 2.99
CA GLY A 413 -18.63 15.00 3.06
C GLY A 413 -19.39 15.57 1.85
N SER A 414 -20.13 14.74 1.12
CA SER A 414 -20.93 15.20 -0.03
C SER A 414 -21.93 16.25 0.40
N PRO A 415 -22.09 17.37 -0.31
CA PRO A 415 -23.19 18.29 -0.10
C PRO A 415 -24.54 17.63 -0.34
N GLU A 416 -24.61 16.61 -1.19
CA GLU A 416 -25.81 15.87 -1.58
C GLU A 416 -26.14 14.71 -0.61
N ARG A 417 -25.40 14.52 0.50
CA ARG A 417 -25.55 13.36 1.39
C ARG A 417 -26.94 13.27 2.03
N GLY A 418 -27.56 14.42 2.31
CA GLY A 418 -28.92 14.48 2.84
C GLY A 418 -29.93 13.93 1.84
N ARG A 419 -29.87 14.37 0.58
CA ARG A 419 -30.69 13.90 -0.53
C ARG A 419 -30.53 12.39 -0.74
N LEU A 420 -29.29 11.90 -0.81
CA LEU A 420 -28.99 10.47 -0.97
C LEU A 420 -29.61 9.62 0.15
N LEU A 421 -29.45 10.03 1.41
CA LEU A 421 -29.98 9.30 2.55
C LEU A 421 -31.51 9.29 2.57
N LEU A 422 -32.17 10.39 2.16
CA LEU A 422 -33.62 10.47 2.09
C LEU A 422 -34.21 9.66 0.94
N ALA A 423 -33.53 9.58 -0.19
CA ALA A 423 -33.94 8.78 -1.34
C ALA A 423 -34.06 7.28 -0.99
N ILE A 424 -33.18 6.79 -0.13
CA ILE A 424 -33.15 5.37 0.30
C ILE A 424 -33.77 5.11 1.67
N PHE A 425 -34.29 6.15 2.33
CA PHE A 425 -34.68 6.14 3.74
C PHE A 425 -35.62 4.98 4.10
N ASP A 426 -36.62 4.75 3.27
CA ASP A 426 -37.65 3.73 3.54
C ASP A 426 -37.11 2.29 3.40
N GLN A 427 -35.98 2.11 2.73
CA GLN A 427 -35.28 0.83 2.58
C GLN A 427 -34.23 0.59 3.67
N ILE A 428 -33.81 1.63 4.39
CA ILE A 428 -32.86 1.49 5.51
C ILE A 428 -33.52 0.68 6.63
N ASP A 429 -32.80 -0.24 7.24
CA ASP A 429 -33.25 -0.98 8.43
C ASP A 429 -33.75 -0.02 9.52
N ALA A 430 -34.87 -0.36 10.13
CA ALA A 430 -35.57 0.52 11.08
C ALA A 430 -34.66 1.03 12.22
N LEU A 431 -33.75 0.18 12.74
CA LEU A 431 -32.82 0.57 13.79
C LEU A 431 -31.69 1.50 13.29
N ILE A 432 -31.46 1.58 12.00
CA ILE A 432 -30.41 2.45 11.42
C ILE A 432 -31.00 3.80 10.97
N ARG A 433 -32.29 3.88 10.72
CA ARG A 433 -32.97 5.14 10.32
C ARG A 433 -32.67 6.34 11.24
N PRO A 434 -32.69 6.20 12.59
CA PRO A 434 -32.32 7.32 13.47
C PRO A 434 -30.94 7.90 13.20
N LEU A 435 -29.97 7.05 12.83
CA LEU A 435 -28.61 7.49 12.47
C LEU A 435 -28.61 8.21 11.10
N ALA A 436 -29.41 7.73 10.15
CA ALA A 436 -29.57 8.39 8.87
C ALA A 436 -30.19 9.78 9.03
N VAL A 437 -31.21 9.94 9.87
CA VAL A 437 -31.82 11.25 10.19
C VAL A 437 -30.81 12.19 10.84
N ASP A 438 -29.98 11.68 11.75
CA ASP A 438 -28.90 12.48 12.34
C ASP A 438 -27.94 13.02 11.28
N GLU A 439 -27.56 12.20 10.28
CA GLU A 439 -26.68 12.61 9.19
C GLU A 439 -27.38 13.58 8.21
N VAL A 440 -28.66 13.39 7.95
CA VAL A 440 -29.48 14.38 7.20
C VAL A 440 -29.45 15.73 7.92
N GLY A 441 -29.65 15.74 9.24
CA GLY A 441 -29.58 16.96 10.05
C GLY A 441 -28.20 17.64 10.04
N LEU A 442 -27.12 16.91 9.72
CA LEU A 442 -25.77 17.42 9.60
C LEU A 442 -25.37 17.79 8.16
N SER A 443 -26.23 17.52 7.17
CA SER A 443 -25.93 17.80 5.76
C SER A 443 -25.93 19.30 5.41
N GLY A 444 -26.75 20.09 6.10
CA GLY A 444 -27.02 21.47 5.78
C GLY A 444 -27.99 21.68 4.60
N GLU A 445 -28.58 20.61 4.08
CA GLU A 445 -29.52 20.65 2.94
C GLU A 445 -30.95 20.94 3.39
N HIS A 446 -31.48 22.08 3.02
CA HIS A 446 -32.89 22.46 3.30
C HIS A 446 -33.94 21.71 2.48
N LEU A 447 -33.57 21.01 1.40
CA LEU A 447 -34.46 20.16 0.60
C LEU A 447 -35.11 19.01 1.40
N SER A 448 -34.50 18.66 2.52
CA SER A 448 -34.88 17.57 3.42
C SER A 448 -35.98 17.96 4.41
N ASP A 449 -36.24 19.25 4.56
CA ASP A 449 -37.02 19.81 5.67
C ASP A 449 -38.45 19.24 5.73
N MET A 450 -39.15 19.13 4.59
CA MET A 450 -40.52 18.66 4.55
C MET A 450 -40.70 17.23 5.07
N LYS A 451 -39.79 16.30 4.75
CA LYS A 451 -39.85 14.94 5.26
C LYS A 451 -39.57 14.90 6.77
N LEU A 452 -38.59 15.70 7.23
CA LEU A 452 -38.29 15.82 8.65
C LEU A 452 -39.46 16.47 9.43
N VAL A 453 -40.09 17.50 8.87
CA VAL A 453 -41.26 18.15 9.50
C VAL A 453 -42.39 17.18 9.68
N ARG A 454 -42.74 16.37 8.65
CA ARG A 454 -43.78 15.32 8.77
C ARG A 454 -43.42 14.30 9.84
N MET A 455 -42.16 13.83 9.88
CA MET A 455 -41.72 12.92 10.93
C MET A 455 -41.81 13.56 12.32
N ALA A 456 -41.50 14.84 12.46
CA ALA A 456 -41.66 15.57 13.73
C ALA A 456 -43.14 15.68 14.14
N GLU A 457 -44.09 15.80 13.20
CA GLU A 457 -45.51 15.77 13.45
C GLU A 457 -46.05 14.39 13.89
N GLY A 458 -45.23 13.33 13.72
CA GLY A 458 -45.60 11.95 14.04
C GLY A 458 -46.04 11.13 12.83
N ASP A 459 -45.94 11.65 11.60
CA ASP A 459 -46.10 10.89 10.37
C ASP A 459 -44.85 10.07 10.10
N LEU A 460 -44.78 8.92 10.76
CA LEU A 460 -43.60 8.03 10.74
C LEU A 460 -43.82 6.88 9.75
N PRO A 461 -42.70 6.31 9.19
CA PRO A 461 -42.77 5.05 8.45
C PRO A 461 -43.44 3.95 9.28
N LYS A 462 -43.95 2.90 8.60
CA LYS A 462 -44.70 1.80 9.24
C LYS A 462 -44.02 1.20 10.48
N ASP A 463 -42.68 1.15 10.46
CA ASP A 463 -41.84 0.62 11.55
C ASP A 463 -41.14 1.76 12.33
N GLY A 464 -41.64 2.98 12.21
CA GLY A 464 -41.06 4.15 12.86
C GLY A 464 -41.41 4.21 14.35
N THR A 465 -40.45 4.56 15.18
CA THR A 465 -40.61 4.66 16.64
C THR A 465 -40.65 6.13 17.08
N PRO A 466 -41.16 6.42 18.27
CA PRO A 466 -41.10 7.77 18.84
C PRO A 466 -39.63 8.30 18.96
N TYR A 467 -38.65 7.43 19.02
CA TYR A 467 -37.25 7.82 18.98
C TYR A 467 -36.84 8.42 17.64
N LEU A 468 -37.38 7.90 16.54
CA LEU A 468 -37.19 8.48 15.21
C LEU A 468 -37.80 9.87 15.09
N GLN A 469 -39.00 10.08 15.67
CA GLN A 469 -39.65 11.42 15.76
C GLN A 469 -38.72 12.41 16.50
N LEU A 470 -38.20 12.00 17.64
CA LEU A 470 -37.28 12.79 18.42
C LEU A 470 -36.03 13.18 17.60
N LYS A 471 -35.46 12.23 16.85
CA LYS A 471 -34.30 12.49 15.98
C LYS A 471 -34.61 13.48 14.85
N ALA A 472 -35.82 13.42 14.28
CA ALA A 472 -36.28 14.40 13.30
C ALA A 472 -36.34 15.82 13.90
N ILE A 473 -36.85 15.97 15.12
CA ILE A 473 -36.85 17.25 15.84
C ILE A 473 -35.43 17.78 16.07
N GLU A 474 -34.53 16.93 16.54
CA GLU A 474 -33.12 17.30 16.72
C GLU A 474 -32.46 17.72 15.40
N ALA A 475 -32.75 17.03 14.28
CA ALA A 475 -32.23 17.38 12.96
C ALA A 475 -32.77 18.73 12.48
N LEU A 476 -34.05 19.03 12.64
CA LEU A 476 -34.65 20.32 12.31
C LEU A 476 -34.01 21.47 13.08
N GLY A 477 -33.68 21.26 14.36
CA GLY A 477 -32.94 22.23 15.18
C GLY A 477 -31.52 22.48 14.68
N ARG A 478 -30.82 21.43 14.19
CA ARG A 478 -29.49 21.56 13.58
C ARG A 478 -29.54 22.34 12.26
N LEU A 479 -30.51 22.04 11.43
CA LEU A 479 -30.72 22.72 10.14
C LEU A 479 -31.28 24.14 10.32
N ARG A 480 -31.74 24.50 11.52
CA ARG A 480 -32.36 25.80 11.82
C ARG A 480 -33.54 26.11 10.88
N THR A 481 -34.37 25.11 10.66
CA THR A 481 -35.44 25.16 9.67
C THR A 481 -36.59 26.04 10.15
N SER A 482 -36.75 27.23 9.57
CA SER A 482 -37.85 28.14 9.91
C SER A 482 -39.23 27.53 9.63
N GLY A 483 -39.39 26.71 8.58
CA GLY A 483 -40.64 26.01 8.26
C GLY A 483 -41.11 25.02 9.34
N ALA A 484 -40.25 24.65 10.30
CA ALA A 484 -40.58 23.73 11.39
C ALA A 484 -41.13 24.43 12.64
N GLU A 485 -41.09 25.76 12.72
CA GLU A 485 -41.49 26.53 13.93
C GLU A 485 -42.88 26.16 14.44
N ALA A 486 -43.87 26.15 13.57
CA ALA A 486 -45.27 25.88 13.94
C ALA A 486 -45.44 24.50 14.60
N VAL A 487 -44.76 23.50 14.04
CA VAL A 487 -44.78 22.13 14.55
C VAL A 487 -44.05 22.01 15.87
N LEU A 488 -42.86 22.57 15.96
CA LEU A 488 -42.03 22.53 17.18
C LEU A 488 -42.69 23.28 18.33
N ARG A 489 -43.28 24.47 18.09
CA ARG A 489 -44.06 25.21 19.09
C ARG A 489 -45.25 24.39 19.54
N LYS A 490 -46.03 23.80 18.62
CA LYS A 490 -47.17 22.94 18.95
C LYS A 490 -46.76 21.78 19.85
N ILE A 491 -45.64 21.10 19.58
CA ILE A 491 -45.16 20.00 20.43
C ILE A 491 -44.73 20.52 21.80
N ALA A 492 -44.06 21.66 21.90
CA ALA A 492 -43.58 22.22 23.15
C ALA A 492 -44.75 22.76 24.05
N GLU A 493 -45.74 23.43 23.46
CA GLU A 493 -46.77 24.22 24.16
C GLU A 493 -48.09 23.52 24.38
N SER A 494 -48.42 22.51 23.55
CA SER A 494 -49.76 21.89 23.57
C SER A 494 -50.07 21.23 24.91
N LYS A 495 -51.24 21.55 25.45
CA LYS A 495 -51.78 21.01 26.70
C LYS A 495 -53.09 20.27 26.45
N LYS A 496 -53.31 19.20 27.17
CA LYS A 496 -54.60 18.58 27.44
C LYS A 496 -55.15 19.18 28.72
N VAL A 497 -56.38 18.88 29.05
CA VAL A 497 -57.10 19.49 30.21
C VAL A 497 -56.27 19.46 31.50
N PHE A 498 -55.58 18.36 31.81
CA PHE A 498 -54.81 18.20 33.04
C PHE A 498 -53.35 17.75 32.83
N SER A 499 -52.90 17.69 31.58
CA SER A 499 -51.52 17.20 31.26
C SER A 499 -50.99 17.85 30.00
N TRP A 500 -49.71 17.68 29.74
CA TRP A 500 -49.14 18.04 28.44
C TRP A 500 -49.61 17.06 27.36
N ALA A 501 -49.75 17.55 26.13
CA ALA A 501 -50.19 16.73 25.01
C ALA A 501 -49.09 15.75 24.53
N HIS A 502 -47.85 16.15 24.68
CA HIS A 502 -46.67 15.40 24.26
C HIS A 502 -45.81 14.98 25.45
N PRO A 503 -45.03 13.86 25.34
CA PRO A 503 -44.09 13.43 26.33
C PRO A 503 -43.06 14.53 26.65
N SER A 504 -42.57 14.54 27.89
CA SER A 504 -41.63 15.56 28.37
C SER A 504 -40.35 15.64 27.52
N GLU A 505 -39.85 14.51 27.04
CA GLU A 505 -38.66 14.45 26.23
C GLU A 505 -38.86 15.10 24.85
N LEU A 506 -40.00 14.87 24.17
CA LEU A 506 -40.31 15.54 22.90
C LEU A 506 -40.48 17.06 23.07
N ARG A 507 -41.13 17.48 24.16
CA ARG A 507 -41.26 18.91 24.48
C ARG A 507 -39.92 19.57 24.72
N LEU A 508 -39.04 18.88 25.43
CA LEU A 508 -37.69 19.37 25.76
C LEU A 508 -36.83 19.52 24.51
N VAL A 509 -36.76 18.50 23.64
CA VAL A 509 -36.00 18.59 22.39
C VAL A 509 -36.58 19.61 21.41
N SER A 510 -37.92 19.79 21.42
CA SER A 510 -38.57 20.85 20.62
C SER A 510 -38.19 22.24 21.12
N ALA A 511 -38.14 22.45 22.45
CA ALA A 511 -37.66 23.69 23.01
C ALA A 511 -36.18 23.99 22.69
N GLN A 512 -35.32 22.96 22.75
CA GLN A 512 -33.93 23.06 22.33
C GLN A 512 -33.77 23.38 20.83
N ALA A 513 -34.57 22.78 19.97
CA ALA A 513 -34.60 23.07 18.55
C ALA A 513 -35.07 24.49 18.27
N MET A 514 -36.11 24.92 18.95
CA MET A 514 -36.64 26.28 18.86
C MET A 514 -35.66 27.35 19.39
N GLU A 515 -34.90 27.06 20.42
CA GLU A 515 -33.83 27.97 20.90
C GLU A 515 -32.82 28.31 19.80
N LYS A 516 -32.59 27.39 18.85
CA LYS A 516 -31.70 27.60 17.70
C LYS A 516 -32.38 28.32 16.54
N ILE A 517 -33.70 28.18 16.40
CA ILE A 517 -34.49 28.75 15.32
C ILE A 517 -35.00 30.15 15.69
N ASP A 518 -35.65 30.24 16.86
CA ASP A 518 -36.23 31.47 17.43
C ASP A 518 -35.81 31.62 18.90
N PRO A 519 -34.65 32.21 19.16
CA PRO A 519 -34.13 32.41 20.53
C PRO A 519 -35.02 33.28 21.41
N ASP A 520 -35.77 34.21 20.84
CA ASP A 520 -36.60 35.12 21.62
C ASP A 520 -37.85 34.43 22.14
N TRP A 521 -38.46 33.57 21.33
CA TRP A 521 -39.53 32.67 21.79
C TRP A 521 -39.00 31.77 22.93
N ALA A 522 -37.81 31.13 22.75
CA ALA A 522 -37.23 30.25 23.74
C ALA A 522 -37.00 30.94 25.09
N LYS A 523 -36.42 32.14 25.10
CA LYS A 523 -36.23 32.98 26.30
C LYS A 523 -37.59 33.25 27.03
N SER A 524 -38.65 33.44 26.29
CA SER A 524 -39.97 33.70 26.87
C SER A 524 -40.69 32.45 27.35
N PHE A 525 -40.52 31.33 26.66
CA PHE A 525 -41.20 30.07 26.91
C PHE A 525 -40.56 29.20 27.98
N ILE A 526 -39.24 28.97 27.94
CA ILE A 526 -38.54 28.06 28.81
C ILE A 526 -38.80 28.30 30.30
N PRO A 527 -38.73 29.55 30.82
CA PRO A 527 -38.99 29.82 32.25
C PRO A 527 -40.44 29.45 32.70
N ARG A 528 -41.42 29.44 31.77
CA ARG A 528 -42.81 29.15 32.04
C ARG A 528 -43.25 27.74 31.72
N SER A 529 -42.35 26.99 31.05
CA SER A 529 -42.66 25.65 30.52
C SER A 529 -42.61 24.53 31.56
N GLY A 530 -41.98 24.76 32.71
CA GLY A 530 -41.67 23.73 33.69
C GLY A 530 -40.55 22.76 33.24
N LEU A 531 -39.84 23.08 32.16
CA LEU A 531 -38.67 22.32 31.71
C LEU A 531 -37.45 22.63 32.59
N SER A 532 -36.67 21.63 32.91
CA SER A 532 -35.45 21.77 33.70
C SER A 532 -34.30 22.41 32.87
N VAL A 533 -33.77 23.54 33.32
CA VAL A 533 -32.65 24.20 32.69
C VAL A 533 -31.42 23.29 32.66
N ALA A 534 -31.19 22.50 33.71
CA ALA A 534 -30.08 21.54 33.76
C ALA A 534 -30.24 20.41 32.72
N GLU A 535 -31.47 19.97 32.44
CA GLU A 535 -31.74 18.97 31.42
C GLU A 535 -31.62 19.56 30.00
N LEU A 536 -31.95 20.84 29.80
CA LEU A 536 -31.73 21.59 28.55
C LEU A 536 -30.24 21.76 28.23
N SER A 537 -29.37 21.79 29.22
CA SER A 537 -27.90 21.89 29.01
C SER A 537 -27.29 20.66 28.31
N LEU A 538 -28.03 19.52 28.26
CA LEU A 538 -27.65 18.32 27.53
C LEU A 538 -28.17 18.35 26.09
N GLU A 539 -27.98 19.45 25.41
CA GLU A 539 -28.42 19.65 24.04
C GLU A 539 -27.58 18.89 23.01
N VAL A 540 -28.10 18.77 21.78
CA VAL A 540 -27.37 18.31 20.61
C VAL A 540 -26.37 19.40 20.20
N LEU A 541 -25.11 19.02 20.05
CA LEU A 541 -24.06 19.95 19.60
C LEU A 541 -24.20 20.23 18.11
N ASP A 542 -23.87 21.44 17.72
CA ASP A 542 -23.77 21.81 16.31
C ASP A 542 -22.57 21.13 15.65
N HIS A 543 -22.71 20.83 14.38
CA HIS A 543 -21.63 20.31 13.57
C HIS A 543 -20.63 21.42 13.26
N ASP A 544 -19.33 21.19 13.53
CA ASP A 544 -18.27 22.08 13.12
C ASP A 544 -17.75 21.65 11.73
N PRO A 545 -18.09 22.41 10.67
CA PRO A 545 -17.67 22.04 9.30
C PRO A 545 -16.15 22.06 9.11
N ASN A 546 -15.41 22.74 9.99
CA ASN A 546 -13.95 22.85 9.93
C ASN A 546 -13.21 21.80 10.77
N SER A 547 -13.95 20.92 11.44
CA SER A 547 -13.31 19.85 12.20
C SER A 547 -12.54 18.91 11.29
N PRO A 548 -11.29 18.55 11.62
CA PRO A 548 -10.54 17.54 10.88
C PRO A 548 -11.12 16.13 11.02
N ALA A 549 -11.94 15.88 12.05
CA ALA A 549 -12.62 14.61 12.23
C ALA A 549 -13.89 14.53 11.39
N ILE A 550 -14.03 13.47 10.58
CA ILE A 550 -15.25 13.21 9.78
C ILE A 550 -16.49 13.04 10.69
N ARG A 551 -16.27 12.48 11.87
CA ARG A 551 -17.34 12.23 12.84
C ARG A 551 -17.20 13.12 14.03
N GLN A 552 -18.05 14.11 14.09
CA GLN A 552 -18.20 14.94 15.26
C GLN A 552 -19.18 14.33 16.25
N ARG A 553 -18.98 14.64 17.52
CA ARG A 553 -19.93 14.23 18.57
C ARG A 553 -21.20 15.04 18.45
N ARG A 554 -22.32 14.32 18.53
CA ARG A 554 -23.65 14.94 18.47
C ARG A 554 -24.13 15.45 19.82
N TYR A 555 -23.56 14.93 20.91
CA TYR A 555 -23.92 15.27 22.28
C TYR A 555 -22.69 15.55 23.13
N PRO A 556 -22.81 16.42 24.15
CA PRO A 556 -21.71 16.67 25.09
C PRO A 556 -21.31 15.37 25.78
N ARG A 557 -20.01 15.11 25.79
CA ARG A 557 -19.46 13.95 26.50
C ARG A 557 -19.44 14.26 28.00
N MET A 558 -19.95 13.31 28.78
CA MET A 558 -19.93 13.35 30.23
C MET A 558 -19.05 12.24 30.75
N ARG A 559 -18.06 12.59 31.54
CA ARG A 559 -17.29 11.65 32.30
C ARG A 559 -17.99 11.45 33.65
N LEU A 560 -18.31 10.20 33.96
CA LEU A 560 -19.02 9.88 35.18
C LEU A 560 -18.03 9.81 36.35
N GLU A 561 -18.38 10.35 37.51
CA GLU A 561 -17.55 10.26 38.72
C GLU A 561 -17.25 8.80 39.10
N ARG A 562 -18.24 7.95 38.92
CA ARG A 562 -18.13 6.50 39.04
C ARG A 562 -18.72 5.85 37.83
N PRO A 563 -18.03 4.83 37.26
CA PRO A 563 -18.60 4.05 36.13
C PRO A 563 -19.97 3.49 36.49
N VAL A 564 -20.91 3.60 35.58
CA VAL A 564 -22.26 3.03 35.75
C VAL A 564 -22.22 1.56 35.33
N PRO A 565 -22.60 0.63 36.24
CA PRO A 565 -22.70 -0.77 35.88
C PRO A 565 -23.85 -0.98 34.88
N ALA A 566 -23.58 -1.79 33.85
CA ALA A 566 -24.55 -2.13 32.83
C ALA A 566 -24.49 -3.62 32.49
N THR A 567 -25.56 -4.13 31.87
CA THR A 567 -25.63 -5.50 31.37
C THR A 567 -26.20 -5.52 29.95
N THR A 568 -25.77 -6.47 29.14
CA THR A 568 -26.43 -6.76 27.86
C THR A 568 -27.71 -7.57 28.10
N THR A 569 -28.73 -7.37 27.26
CA THR A 569 -30.05 -8.03 27.43
C THR A 569 -30.41 -8.98 26.29
N ASN A 570 -29.67 -9.00 25.19
CA ASN A 570 -29.98 -9.77 23.99
C ASN A 570 -28.83 -10.64 23.46
N LEU A 571 -27.79 -10.83 24.25
CA LEU A 571 -26.73 -11.81 23.98
C LEU A 571 -27.08 -13.16 24.63
N LYS A 572 -26.53 -14.25 24.10
CA LYS A 572 -26.70 -15.62 24.66
C LYS A 572 -26.23 -15.68 26.11
N GLU A 573 -25.22 -14.89 26.46
CA GLU A 573 -24.74 -14.70 27.83
C GLU A 573 -24.85 -13.21 28.17
N ASN A 574 -25.42 -12.89 29.32
CA ASN A 574 -25.48 -11.51 29.81
C ASN A 574 -24.09 -11.03 30.15
N CYS A 575 -23.52 -10.16 29.31
CA CYS A 575 -22.24 -9.55 29.59
C CYS A 575 -22.38 -8.40 30.59
N ARG A 576 -21.55 -8.38 31.61
CA ARG A 576 -21.42 -7.25 32.53
C ARG A 576 -20.45 -6.23 31.94
N MET A 577 -20.80 -4.97 32.06
CA MET A 577 -20.00 -3.84 31.55
C MET A 577 -19.98 -2.72 32.57
N GLU A 578 -18.95 -1.90 32.50
CA GLU A 578 -18.84 -0.63 33.18
C GLU A 578 -18.81 0.50 32.17
N ILE A 579 -19.57 1.55 32.40
CA ILE A 579 -19.66 2.70 31.50
C ILE A 579 -19.05 3.92 32.20
N PRO A 580 -17.79 4.25 31.92
CA PRO A 580 -17.09 5.40 32.50
C PRO A 580 -17.47 6.73 31.83
N GLU A 581 -17.87 6.69 30.57
CA GLU A 581 -18.25 7.89 29.81
C GLU A 581 -19.56 7.67 29.05
N MET A 582 -20.45 8.64 29.11
CA MET A 582 -21.75 8.55 28.49
C MET A 582 -22.22 9.89 27.92
N THR A 583 -23.11 9.78 26.91
CA THR A 583 -23.87 10.88 26.30
C THR A 583 -25.32 10.44 26.13
N LEU A 584 -26.19 11.33 25.68
CA LEU A 584 -27.58 10.97 25.31
C LEU A 584 -27.66 10.06 24.08
N GLY A 585 -26.61 10.01 23.26
CA GLY A 585 -26.60 9.21 22.02
C GLY A 585 -25.63 8.03 22.05
N GLY A 586 -24.97 7.75 23.17
CA GLY A 586 -24.01 6.65 23.27
C GLY A 586 -23.02 6.80 24.40
N GLY A 587 -21.94 6.03 24.37
CA GLY A 587 -20.94 6.05 25.42
C GLY A 587 -19.75 5.16 25.10
N VAL A 588 -18.94 4.94 26.15
CA VAL A 588 -17.83 3.98 26.14
C VAL A 588 -18.14 2.93 27.21
N ALA A 589 -18.10 1.66 26.83
CA ALA A 589 -18.28 0.53 27.73
C ALA A 589 -16.98 -0.24 27.87
N VAL A 590 -16.61 -0.62 29.06
CA VAL A 590 -15.52 -1.54 29.38
C VAL A 590 -16.15 -2.88 29.72
N CYS A 591 -15.78 -3.94 29.00
CA CYS A 591 -16.28 -5.29 29.23
C CYS A 591 -15.20 -6.33 28.94
N GLU A 592 -15.32 -7.48 29.59
CA GLU A 592 -14.39 -8.60 29.42
C GLU A 592 -14.66 -9.38 28.12
N THR A 593 -15.89 -9.32 27.62
CA THR A 593 -16.29 -10.06 26.43
C THR A 593 -15.96 -9.27 25.14
N SER A 594 -15.44 -9.96 24.15
CA SER A 594 -15.19 -9.37 22.83
C SER A 594 -16.50 -9.08 22.10
N LEU A 595 -16.81 -7.80 21.92
CA LEU A 595 -17.95 -7.32 21.16
C LEU A 595 -17.50 -6.88 19.77
N HIS A 596 -18.11 -7.40 18.72
CA HIS A 596 -17.73 -7.04 17.35
C HIS A 596 -18.38 -5.72 16.91
N PRO A 597 -17.67 -4.85 16.20
CA PRO A 597 -18.24 -3.64 15.60
C PRO A 597 -19.44 -3.97 14.72
N GLY A 598 -20.48 -3.12 14.77
CA GLY A 598 -21.74 -3.33 14.04
C GLY A 598 -22.74 -4.25 14.73
N THR A 599 -22.38 -4.87 15.86
CA THR A 599 -23.31 -5.67 16.66
C THR A 599 -24.32 -4.76 17.36
N VAL A 600 -25.61 -5.07 17.26
CA VAL A 600 -26.67 -4.39 18.02
C VAL A 600 -26.88 -5.10 19.36
N LEU A 601 -26.78 -4.33 20.43
CA LEU A 601 -26.91 -4.79 21.81
C LEU A 601 -28.12 -4.12 22.48
N GLY A 602 -28.91 -4.89 23.19
CA GLY A 602 -29.75 -4.34 24.24
C GLY A 602 -28.88 -4.02 25.47
N ILE A 603 -28.87 -2.77 25.91
CA ILE A 603 -28.11 -2.32 27.07
C ILE A 603 -29.09 -1.96 28.19
N LYS A 604 -28.85 -2.50 29.38
CA LYS A 604 -29.54 -2.11 30.60
C LYS A 604 -28.53 -1.49 31.55
N LEU A 605 -28.63 -0.18 31.75
CA LEU A 605 -27.88 0.54 32.78
C LEU A 605 -28.52 0.24 34.13
N ASN A 606 -27.71 -0.07 35.13
CA ASN A 606 -28.16 -0.39 36.50
C ASN A 606 -27.56 0.60 37.51
N PRO A 607 -27.93 1.88 37.47
CA PRO A 607 -27.60 2.80 38.54
C PRO A 607 -28.39 2.41 39.80
N SER A 608 -27.98 2.89 40.96
CA SER A 608 -28.49 2.49 42.28
C SER A 608 -30.00 2.65 42.50
N GLN A 609 -30.73 3.38 41.66
CA GLN A 609 -32.13 3.67 41.90
C GLN A 609 -33.11 3.30 40.76
N LYS A 610 -32.75 3.46 39.47
CA LYS A 610 -33.64 3.19 38.35
C LYS A 610 -32.86 2.70 37.15
N SER A 611 -33.24 1.55 36.61
CA SER A 611 -32.62 1.04 35.38
C SER A 611 -33.06 1.83 34.14
N VAL A 612 -32.16 1.98 33.17
CA VAL A 612 -32.41 2.57 31.85
C VAL A 612 -32.08 1.55 30.78
N LYS A 613 -33.00 1.39 29.82
CA LYS A 613 -32.84 0.43 28.71
C LYS A 613 -32.68 1.16 27.38
N ALA A 614 -31.79 0.65 26.53
CA ALA A 614 -31.61 1.14 25.17
C ALA A 614 -31.14 0.02 24.25
N GLN A 615 -31.36 0.21 22.94
CA GLN A 615 -30.64 -0.56 21.92
C GLN A 615 -29.47 0.29 21.38
N ALA A 616 -28.31 -0.32 21.27
CA ALA A 616 -27.11 0.37 20.83
C ALA A 616 -26.32 -0.49 19.85
N ILE A 617 -25.59 0.16 18.97
CA ILE A 617 -24.67 -0.49 18.04
C ILE A 617 -23.24 -0.28 18.50
N VAL A 618 -22.46 -1.36 18.51
CA VAL A 618 -21.02 -1.30 18.87
C VAL A 618 -20.25 -0.63 17.74
N ARG A 619 -19.37 0.31 18.09
CA ARG A 619 -18.55 1.06 17.13
C ARG A 619 -17.13 0.54 17.11
N ASP A 620 -16.23 1.12 17.83
CA ASP A 620 -14.82 0.77 17.75
C ASP A 620 -14.45 -0.36 18.72
N ALA A 621 -13.46 -1.14 18.32
CA ALA A 621 -12.95 -2.29 19.00
C ALA A 621 -11.50 -2.08 19.44
N ASN A 622 -11.25 -1.25 20.45
CA ASN A 622 -10.03 -1.43 21.23
C ASN A 622 -10.20 -2.57 22.21
N THR A 623 -9.14 -3.23 22.60
CA THR A 623 -9.18 -4.51 23.30
C THR A 623 -9.97 -4.53 24.62
N GLN A 624 -10.17 -3.40 25.28
CA GLN A 624 -10.90 -3.32 26.56
C GLN A 624 -12.05 -2.32 26.57
N ALA A 625 -11.98 -1.22 25.81
CA ALA A 625 -12.99 -0.18 25.78
C ALA A 625 -13.73 -0.17 24.43
N ARG A 626 -15.06 -0.24 24.44
CA ARG A 626 -15.93 -0.26 23.28
C ARG A 626 -16.77 0.99 23.23
N ALA A 627 -16.67 1.76 22.15
CA ALA A 627 -17.64 2.80 21.90
C ALA A 627 -18.96 2.17 21.42
N PHE A 628 -20.07 2.74 21.83
CA PHE A 628 -21.40 2.35 21.37
C PHE A 628 -22.25 3.58 21.07
N GLU A 629 -23.20 3.42 20.17
CA GLU A 629 -24.14 4.47 19.76
C GLU A 629 -25.58 3.96 19.91
N VAL A 630 -26.42 4.74 20.57
CA VAL A 630 -27.83 4.39 20.77
C VAL A 630 -28.57 4.54 19.46
N VAL A 631 -29.22 3.48 19.03
CA VAL A 631 -30.04 3.41 17.82
C VAL A 631 -31.53 3.43 18.10
N GLU A 632 -31.95 3.01 19.31
CA GLU A 632 -33.35 3.06 19.75
C GLU A 632 -33.44 3.15 21.27
N MET A 633 -34.40 3.93 21.74
CA MET A 633 -34.69 4.10 23.15
C MET A 633 -36.13 4.64 23.31
N ASP A 634 -36.87 4.10 24.26
CA ASP A 634 -38.19 4.70 24.65
C ASP A 634 -38.00 6.12 25.20
N LEU A 635 -38.92 7.02 24.91
CA LEU A 635 -38.83 8.42 25.36
C LEU A 635 -38.78 8.55 26.88
N GLU A 636 -39.46 7.66 27.62
CA GLU A 636 -39.37 7.63 29.08
C GLU A 636 -37.96 7.19 29.56
N GLU A 637 -37.39 6.20 28.91
CA GLU A 637 -36.03 5.75 29.21
C GLU A 637 -35.01 6.85 28.89
N ARG A 638 -35.19 7.59 27.80
CA ARG A 638 -34.34 8.73 27.46
C ARG A 638 -34.48 9.86 28.50
N ALA A 639 -35.69 10.16 28.96
CA ALA A 639 -35.88 11.15 30.04
C ALA A 639 -35.19 10.70 31.34
N LYS A 640 -35.26 9.40 31.67
CA LYS A 640 -34.52 8.84 32.82
C LYS A 640 -33.00 8.97 32.63
N LEU A 641 -32.51 8.67 31.43
CA LEU A 641 -31.08 8.81 31.09
C LEU A 641 -30.63 10.26 31.24
N ARG A 642 -31.38 11.22 30.72
CA ARG A 642 -31.10 12.65 30.83
C ARG A 642 -30.99 13.09 32.28
N LYS A 643 -31.93 12.72 33.13
CA LYS A 643 -31.92 13.00 34.57
C LYS A 643 -30.71 12.34 35.25
N LEU A 644 -30.42 11.09 34.89
CA LEU A 644 -29.27 10.39 35.43
C LEU A 644 -27.96 11.10 35.06
N LEU A 645 -27.80 11.54 33.82
CA LEU A 645 -26.60 12.25 33.37
C LEU A 645 -26.44 13.60 34.09
N VAL A 646 -27.54 14.32 34.32
CA VAL A 646 -27.49 15.56 35.11
C VAL A 646 -27.07 15.30 36.56
N GLN A 647 -27.54 14.19 37.17
CA GLN A 647 -27.24 13.86 38.57
C GLN A 647 -25.83 13.31 38.80
N LEU A 648 -25.35 12.48 37.88
CA LEU A 648 -24.11 11.72 38.03
C LEU A 648 -22.92 12.32 37.25
N GLY A 649 -23.19 13.24 36.33
CA GLY A 649 -22.18 13.74 35.42
C GLY A 649 -21.43 14.94 35.96
N ASN A 650 -20.11 14.86 36.03
CA ASN A 650 -19.25 16.04 36.00
C ASN A 650 -19.24 16.54 34.55
N LEU A 651 -19.92 17.64 34.27
CA LEU A 651 -19.94 18.31 32.97
C LEU A 651 -18.52 18.80 32.62
N LEU A 652 -17.76 17.96 31.98
CA LEU A 652 -16.64 18.43 31.17
C LEU A 652 -17.24 19.03 29.91
N LYS A 653 -17.75 20.28 29.96
CA LYS A 653 -18.03 21.05 28.75
C LYS A 653 -16.72 21.16 27.98
N GLU A 654 -16.65 20.50 26.86
CA GLU A 654 -15.64 20.80 25.84
C GLU A 654 -16.01 22.17 25.27
N THR A 655 -15.36 23.22 25.77
CA THR A 655 -15.75 24.62 25.54
C THR A 655 -15.29 25.15 24.19
N THR A 656 -14.38 24.45 23.48
CA THR A 656 -13.89 24.86 22.16
C THR A 656 -13.72 23.66 21.19
N PRO A 657 -13.97 23.87 19.87
CA PRO A 657 -13.75 22.84 18.86
C PRO A 657 -12.31 22.30 18.82
N GLN A 658 -11.31 23.14 19.11
CA GLN A 658 -9.91 22.75 19.14
C GLN A 658 -9.57 21.85 20.33
N GLU A 659 -10.18 22.05 21.50
CA GLU A 659 -10.02 21.17 22.67
C GLU A 659 -10.74 19.84 22.48
N ARG A 660 -11.86 19.80 21.75
CA ARG A 660 -12.55 18.56 21.39
C ARG A 660 -11.64 17.60 20.65
N ASN A 661 -10.86 18.11 19.70
CA ASN A 661 -9.95 17.30 18.88
C ASN A 661 -8.71 16.83 19.62
N ARG A 662 -8.14 17.66 20.50
CA ARG A 662 -6.96 17.29 21.31
C ARG A 662 -7.26 16.21 22.35
N ARG A 663 -8.45 16.19 22.93
CA ARG A 663 -8.84 15.22 23.96
C ARG A 663 -9.30 13.89 23.39
N GLY A 664 -9.95 13.88 22.21
CA GLY A 664 -10.34 12.66 21.49
C GLY A 664 -9.17 11.77 21.13
N THR A 665 -8.00 12.36 20.89
CA THR A 665 -6.78 11.64 20.50
C THR A 665 -5.91 11.21 21.70
N ARG A 666 -5.97 11.94 22.82
CA ARG A 666 -5.12 11.65 23.99
C ARG A 666 -5.65 10.58 24.93
N THR A 667 -6.96 10.34 24.98
CA THR A 667 -7.55 9.39 25.94
C THR A 667 -7.37 7.93 25.53
N ILE A 668 -6.95 7.65 24.30
CA ILE A 668 -6.75 6.29 23.76
C ILE A 668 -5.29 5.80 23.95
N PHE A 669 -4.32 6.69 24.15
CA PHE A 669 -2.88 6.35 24.15
C PHE A 669 -2.12 6.56 25.47
N SER A 670 -2.76 6.93 26.58
CA SER A 670 -2.05 7.24 27.83
C SER A 670 -2.16 6.19 28.94
N SER A 671 -2.39 4.93 28.59
CA SER A 671 -2.30 3.83 29.56
C SER A 671 -1.39 2.71 29.11
N GLN A 672 -0.17 3.05 28.66
CA GLN A 672 0.98 2.14 28.65
C GLN A 672 2.25 3.00 28.75
N GLY A 673 2.75 3.13 29.96
CA GLY A 673 4.08 3.52 30.32
C GLY A 673 4.54 2.60 31.41
#